data_d0d36c79c20833dda562070d42fae2fa
#
_entry.id   d0d36c79c20833dda562070d42fae2fa
#
_cell.length_a   1.000
_cell.length_b   1.000
_cell.length_c   1.000
_cell.angle_alpha   90.00
_cell.angle_beta   90.00
_cell.angle_gamma   90.00
#
_symmetry.space_group_name_H-M   'P 1'
#
loop_
_entity.id
_entity.type
_entity.pdbx_description
1 polymer ?
#
loop_
_entity_poly.entity_id
_entity_poly.type
_entity_poly.pdbx_seq_one_letter_code
_entity_poly.pdbx_strand_id
1 'polypeptide(L)'
;MGKELKEYIIGKKHHAFRRDFPEYQNLAQEYHRLGLSPKERMTRRFELLSGLETPVLLPEEKICFMRTVKQIPDCFTQEEWAEIKQKHFIHELGYLSNLSPDYERVIRVGLQALSDDADEYGKRVINAILNLTERYRAEAVKAGKTELAKVLERVPRYGATSFYEALQSFRILHYSLWLEGNYHNTVGRFDKYMYPYLKADMEKGLYTRETALEMVEDFFLSFNKDSDLYVGVQQGDNGQSMVLGGMDENGNEVFNLLSELCLEASRNLLMIDPKINLRVSKNTPLRVYELGSELTKAGLGFPQYSNDDVVIEGLVRQGYALEDARDYVVAACWEFIIPKVGGDVANIGALSFPKVIDICLHKHLTACETFADFLEKVKEEINAECDRICGNIQDLWFVPSPLMNLMMAGGIYEGGKYNNFGIHGTGIATAADSLAVIRKYIYDEKRFTKAELIEGVDSDFSRHSELLPILRYEAPKLGNNEDLPDSMAVMLLHTFAESLKGRVNCRGGVYRAGTGSAMYYLWHANEIGASPDGRRKGEPFGTNFSPSLFARINGPLSVISSFTKPDFREAINGGPLTMEFSASMFQGPDSIQKVATLVKTFIDMGGHQMQLNAVNTQLLEDAQKHPEAHTQLVVRIWGWSAYYVELDKEYQDHVLRRQQYSV
;
A
#
# COMPACT_ATOMS: atom_id res chain seq x y z
N MET A 1 -3.94 -12.19 28.72
CA MET A 1 -5.20 -12.11 27.94
C MET A 1 -4.89 -12.11 26.42
N GLY A 2 -4.24 -11.12 25.86
CA GLY A 2 -3.98 -11.08 24.40
C GLY A 2 -3.20 -12.26 23.81
N LYS A 3 -2.43 -12.98 24.62
CA LYS A 3 -1.63 -14.13 24.16
C LYS A 3 -2.49 -15.32 23.72
N GLU A 4 -3.54 -15.64 24.48
CA GLU A 4 -4.43 -16.79 24.15
C GLU A 4 -5.24 -16.50 22.88
N LEU A 5 -5.79 -15.28 22.75
CA LEU A 5 -6.50 -14.87 21.54
C LEU A 5 -5.57 -14.86 20.32
N LYS A 6 -4.33 -14.35 20.49
CA LYS A 6 -3.31 -14.36 19.43
C LYS A 6 -3.01 -15.79 18.96
N GLU A 7 -2.72 -16.71 19.90
CA GLU A 7 -2.46 -18.13 19.58
C GLU A 7 -3.67 -18.80 18.91
N TYR A 8 -4.89 -18.41 19.31
CA TYR A 8 -6.12 -18.91 18.71
C TYR A 8 -6.26 -18.47 17.24
N ILE A 9 -5.96 -17.20 16.96
CA ILE A 9 -6.01 -16.63 15.59
C ILE A 9 -4.90 -17.21 14.73
N ILE A 10 -3.65 -17.21 15.19
CA ILE A 10 -2.50 -17.76 14.47
C ILE A 10 -2.69 -19.25 14.14
N GLY A 11 -3.22 -20.00 15.11
CA GLY A 11 -3.55 -21.42 14.92
C GLY A 11 -4.77 -21.65 14.02
N LYS A 12 -5.35 -20.60 13.43
CA LYS A 12 -6.52 -20.66 12.53
C LYS A 12 -7.72 -21.42 13.12
N LYS A 13 -7.82 -21.50 14.47
CA LYS A 13 -8.89 -22.26 15.15
C LYS A 13 -10.28 -21.68 14.88
N HIS A 14 -10.38 -20.37 14.65
CA HIS A 14 -11.60 -19.67 14.30
C HIS A 14 -12.13 -20.03 12.89
N HIS A 15 -11.32 -20.63 12.01
CA HIS A 15 -11.75 -21.10 10.70
C HIS A 15 -12.83 -22.19 10.78
N ALA A 16 -12.93 -22.90 11.92
CA ALA A 16 -13.97 -23.91 12.17
C ALA A 16 -15.41 -23.35 12.11
N PHE A 17 -15.57 -22.03 12.27
CA PHE A 17 -16.87 -21.36 12.17
C PHE A 17 -17.24 -20.94 10.76
N ARG A 18 -16.34 -21.08 9.79
CA ARG A 18 -16.55 -20.68 8.41
C ARG A 18 -17.44 -21.66 7.65
N ARG A 19 -18.32 -21.14 6.81
CA ARG A 19 -19.31 -21.91 6.05
C ARG A 19 -19.30 -21.50 4.60
N ASP A 20 -19.63 -22.45 3.73
CA ASP A 20 -19.94 -22.27 2.32
C ASP A 20 -21.43 -22.31 2.11
N PHE A 21 -21.92 -21.54 1.16
CA PHE A 21 -23.33 -21.44 0.77
C PHE A 21 -23.47 -21.69 -0.73
N PRO A 22 -23.37 -22.96 -1.17
CA PRO A 22 -23.41 -23.33 -2.59
C PRO A 22 -24.72 -22.97 -3.28
N GLU A 23 -25.81 -22.82 -2.55
CA GLU A 23 -27.12 -22.42 -3.06
C GLU A 23 -27.13 -21.01 -3.67
N TYR A 24 -26.17 -20.14 -3.32
CA TYR A 24 -26.06 -18.78 -3.86
C TYR A 24 -25.00 -18.62 -4.95
N GLN A 25 -24.45 -19.71 -5.48
CA GLN A 25 -23.45 -19.66 -6.56
C GLN A 25 -23.99 -19.03 -7.85
N ASN A 26 -25.30 -19.06 -8.07
CA ASN A 26 -25.97 -18.51 -9.25
C ASN A 26 -26.59 -17.12 -9.01
N LEU A 27 -26.13 -16.39 -8.00
CA LEU A 27 -26.72 -15.09 -7.62
C LEU A 27 -26.69 -14.08 -8.78
N ALA A 28 -25.59 -14.02 -9.53
CA ALA A 28 -25.43 -13.13 -10.68
C ALA A 28 -26.47 -13.41 -11.77
N GLN A 29 -26.69 -14.70 -12.10
CA GLN A 29 -27.71 -15.12 -13.10
C GLN A 29 -29.11 -14.77 -12.64
N GLU A 30 -29.41 -14.93 -11.35
CA GLU A 30 -30.72 -14.55 -10.82
C GLU A 30 -30.94 -13.03 -10.92
N TYR A 31 -29.92 -12.23 -10.53
CA TYR A 31 -30.02 -10.78 -10.61
C TYR A 31 -30.10 -10.27 -12.03
N HIS A 32 -29.39 -10.90 -12.97
CA HIS A 32 -29.54 -10.62 -14.40
C HIS A 32 -30.96 -10.90 -14.91
N ARG A 33 -31.50 -12.09 -14.61
CA ARG A 33 -32.88 -12.49 -14.99
C ARG A 33 -33.94 -11.53 -14.43
N LEU A 34 -33.72 -11.00 -13.23
CA LEU A 34 -34.64 -10.04 -12.61
C LEU A 34 -34.43 -8.59 -13.11
N GLY A 35 -33.44 -8.33 -13.97
CA GLY A 35 -33.17 -7.00 -14.52
C GLY A 35 -32.78 -5.97 -13.46
N LEU A 36 -32.12 -6.41 -12.37
CA LEU A 36 -31.78 -5.53 -11.27
C LEU A 36 -30.65 -4.55 -11.65
N SER A 37 -30.78 -3.30 -11.21
CA SER A 37 -29.72 -2.30 -11.36
C SER A 37 -28.47 -2.67 -10.55
N PRO A 38 -27.28 -2.19 -10.91
CA PRO A 38 -26.05 -2.45 -10.15
C PRO A 38 -26.15 -2.10 -8.65
N LYS A 39 -26.78 -0.96 -8.31
CA LYS A 39 -26.99 -0.55 -6.89
C LYS A 39 -27.91 -1.54 -6.17
N GLU A 40 -29.00 -1.97 -6.79
CA GLU A 40 -29.93 -2.94 -6.21
C GLU A 40 -29.26 -4.29 -5.98
N ARG A 41 -28.44 -4.77 -6.94
CA ARG A 41 -27.69 -6.03 -6.81
C ARG A 41 -26.75 -6.00 -5.63
N MET A 42 -25.98 -4.92 -5.50
CA MET A 42 -25.02 -4.77 -4.40
C MET A 42 -25.70 -4.69 -3.04
N THR A 43 -26.81 -3.95 -2.96
CA THR A 43 -27.60 -3.86 -1.74
C THR A 43 -28.17 -5.21 -1.32
N ARG A 44 -28.80 -5.96 -2.25
CA ARG A 44 -29.34 -7.30 -1.97
C ARG A 44 -28.26 -8.28 -1.57
N ARG A 45 -27.12 -8.25 -2.26
CA ARG A 45 -25.99 -9.11 -1.87
C ARG A 45 -25.53 -8.80 -0.45
N PHE A 46 -25.42 -7.51 -0.08
CA PHE A 46 -25.02 -7.12 1.27
C PHE A 46 -26.04 -7.57 2.32
N GLU A 47 -27.34 -7.39 2.06
CA GLU A 47 -28.42 -7.89 2.93
C GLU A 47 -28.35 -9.41 3.10
N LEU A 48 -28.15 -10.16 1.99
CA LEU A 48 -28.00 -11.60 2.00
C LEU A 48 -26.79 -12.03 2.86
N LEU A 49 -25.61 -11.48 2.56
CA LEU A 49 -24.37 -11.84 3.27
C LEU A 49 -24.46 -11.50 4.75
N SER A 50 -24.95 -10.31 5.11
CA SER A 50 -25.17 -9.93 6.51
C SER A 50 -26.13 -10.87 7.21
N GLY A 51 -27.16 -11.38 6.51
CA GLY A 51 -28.11 -12.37 7.02
C GLY A 51 -27.49 -13.75 7.24
N LEU A 52 -26.57 -14.17 6.36
CA LEU A 52 -25.89 -15.47 6.42
C LEU A 52 -24.74 -15.49 7.46
N GLU A 53 -24.14 -14.36 7.77
CA GLU A 53 -23.08 -14.28 8.80
C GLU A 53 -23.62 -14.78 10.14
N THR A 54 -22.84 -15.62 10.81
CA THR A 54 -23.17 -16.15 12.13
C THR A 54 -22.37 -15.41 13.19
N PRO A 55 -23.01 -14.77 14.18
CA PRO A 55 -22.29 -14.17 15.29
C PRO A 55 -21.45 -15.21 16.04
N VAL A 56 -20.16 -14.96 16.13
CA VAL A 56 -19.20 -15.78 16.86
C VAL A 56 -18.39 -14.87 17.78
N LEU A 57 -18.29 -15.26 19.03
CA LEU A 57 -17.46 -14.61 20.02
C LEU A 57 -16.27 -15.51 20.35
N LEU A 58 -15.07 -15.04 20.05
CA LEU A 58 -13.85 -15.79 20.34
C LEU A 58 -13.51 -15.72 21.84
N PRO A 59 -12.73 -16.69 22.34
CA PRO A 59 -12.28 -16.66 23.72
C PRO A 59 -11.51 -15.35 24.02
N GLU A 60 -11.79 -14.75 25.15
CA GLU A 60 -11.12 -13.56 25.68
C GLU A 60 -11.16 -12.28 24.81
N GLU A 61 -11.81 -12.31 23.61
CA GLU A 61 -11.89 -11.13 22.76
C GLU A 61 -12.75 -10.02 23.38
N LYS A 62 -12.30 -8.78 23.21
CA LYS A 62 -13.06 -7.57 23.55
C LYS A 62 -13.71 -6.98 22.30
N ILE A 63 -13.00 -6.95 21.19
CA ILE A 63 -13.48 -6.41 19.91
C ILE A 63 -14.01 -7.55 19.04
N CYS A 64 -15.31 -7.66 18.89
CA CYS A 64 -15.96 -8.74 18.16
C CYS A 64 -16.12 -8.42 16.65
N PHE A 65 -16.82 -9.27 15.93
CA PHE A 65 -17.01 -9.33 14.49
C PHE A 65 -15.88 -10.02 13.75
N MET A 66 -16.24 -11.09 13.05
CA MET A 66 -15.39 -11.79 12.08
C MET A 66 -16.27 -12.41 11.00
N ARG A 67 -15.67 -12.67 9.82
CA ARG A 67 -16.40 -13.33 8.74
C ARG A 67 -16.53 -14.82 8.96
N THR A 68 -17.76 -15.32 8.78
CA THR A 68 -18.11 -16.75 8.81
C THR A 68 -18.56 -17.25 7.43
N VAL A 69 -18.90 -16.35 6.50
CA VAL A 69 -19.16 -16.67 5.10
C VAL A 69 -17.84 -16.62 4.33
N LYS A 70 -17.41 -17.76 3.75
CA LYS A 70 -16.09 -17.85 3.08
C LYS A 70 -16.04 -17.05 1.77
N GLN A 71 -17.06 -17.14 0.95
CA GLN A 71 -17.07 -16.56 -0.39
C GLN A 71 -18.12 -15.48 -0.50
N ILE A 72 -17.78 -14.41 -1.19
CA ILE A 72 -18.71 -13.39 -1.61
C ILE A 72 -19.10 -13.72 -3.06
N PRO A 73 -20.37 -14.12 -3.34
CA PRO A 73 -20.78 -14.39 -4.70
C PRO A 73 -20.74 -13.11 -5.54
N ASP A 74 -20.41 -13.25 -6.82
CA ASP A 74 -20.45 -12.13 -7.76
C ASP A 74 -21.90 -11.67 -8.03
N CYS A 75 -22.04 -10.39 -8.34
CA CYS A 75 -23.32 -9.78 -8.71
C CYS A 75 -23.55 -9.71 -10.21
N PHE A 76 -22.52 -9.95 -11.01
CA PHE A 76 -22.53 -9.84 -12.47
C PHE A 76 -22.09 -11.16 -13.09
N THR A 77 -22.75 -11.55 -14.18
CA THR A 77 -22.35 -12.74 -14.93
C THR A 77 -21.04 -12.49 -15.70
N GLN A 78 -20.42 -13.55 -16.18
CA GLN A 78 -19.19 -13.41 -16.99
C GLN A 78 -19.47 -12.62 -18.28
N GLU A 79 -20.63 -12.81 -18.87
CA GLU A 79 -21.08 -12.09 -20.06
C GLU A 79 -21.26 -10.59 -19.77
N GLU A 80 -21.90 -10.25 -18.63
CA GLU A 80 -22.04 -8.85 -18.21
C GLU A 80 -20.68 -8.21 -17.94
N TRP A 81 -19.76 -8.91 -17.28
CA TRP A 81 -18.38 -8.43 -17.10
C TRP A 81 -17.65 -8.21 -18.43
N ALA A 82 -17.86 -9.11 -19.40
CA ALA A 82 -17.28 -8.95 -20.73
C ALA A 82 -17.81 -7.70 -21.44
N GLU A 83 -19.13 -7.44 -21.36
CA GLU A 83 -19.74 -6.24 -21.93
C GLU A 83 -19.28 -4.96 -21.22
N ILE A 84 -19.17 -4.97 -19.88
CA ILE A 84 -18.67 -3.84 -19.09
C ILE A 84 -17.22 -3.52 -19.50
N LYS A 85 -16.35 -4.52 -19.56
CA LYS A 85 -14.94 -4.36 -19.95
C LYS A 85 -14.75 -3.90 -21.40
N GLN A 86 -15.71 -4.19 -22.28
CA GLN A 86 -15.68 -3.71 -23.65
C GLN A 86 -16.01 -2.21 -23.75
N LYS A 87 -16.85 -1.68 -22.85
CA LYS A 87 -17.35 -0.31 -22.87
C LYS A 87 -16.57 0.64 -21.96
N HIS A 88 -16.00 0.10 -20.89
CA HIS A 88 -15.39 0.87 -19.80
C HIS A 88 -14.01 0.32 -19.45
N PHE A 89 -13.11 1.18 -19.01
CA PHE A 89 -11.94 0.74 -18.28
C PHE A 89 -12.36 0.26 -16.89
N ILE A 90 -11.91 -0.93 -16.52
CA ILE A 90 -12.17 -1.52 -15.21
C ILE A 90 -10.84 -1.55 -14.44
N HIS A 91 -10.80 -0.79 -13.37
CA HIS A 91 -9.64 -0.81 -12.47
C HIS A 91 -9.64 -2.10 -11.64
N GLU A 92 -8.58 -2.88 -11.76
CA GLU A 92 -8.37 -4.14 -11.04
C GLU A 92 -9.62 -5.07 -11.10
N LEU A 93 -10.32 -5.22 -9.98
CA LEU A 93 -11.49 -6.11 -9.85
C LEU A 93 -12.83 -5.43 -10.17
N GLY A 94 -12.82 -4.13 -10.48
CA GLY A 94 -14.02 -3.35 -10.75
C GLY A 94 -14.78 -2.88 -9.51
N TYR A 95 -14.35 -3.24 -8.31
CA TYR A 95 -14.91 -2.75 -7.06
C TYR A 95 -14.13 -1.52 -6.56
N LEU A 96 -14.76 -0.70 -5.72
CA LEU A 96 -14.07 0.44 -5.11
C LEU A 96 -12.92 -0.06 -4.21
N SER A 97 -11.78 0.60 -4.34
CA SER A 97 -10.57 0.27 -3.60
C SER A 97 -9.73 1.52 -3.34
N ASN A 98 -8.74 1.40 -2.45
CA ASN A 98 -7.77 2.45 -2.16
C ASN A 98 -8.43 3.74 -1.66
N LEU A 99 -9.52 3.62 -0.90
CA LEU A 99 -10.22 4.75 -0.31
C LEU A 99 -10.05 4.77 1.22
N SER A 100 -10.17 5.94 1.80
CA SER A 100 -10.21 6.17 3.25
C SER A 100 -11.56 6.75 3.65
N PRO A 101 -12.49 5.93 4.16
CA PRO A 101 -13.81 6.39 4.61
C PRO A 101 -13.72 7.41 5.74
N ASP A 102 -14.77 8.20 5.93
CA ASP A 102 -14.91 9.14 7.03
C ASP A 102 -15.34 8.43 8.34
N TYR A 103 -14.44 7.55 8.83
CA TYR A 103 -14.66 6.84 10.09
C TYR A 103 -14.92 7.82 11.25
N GLU A 104 -14.20 8.96 11.29
CA GLU A 104 -14.33 9.97 12.33
C GLU A 104 -15.77 10.43 12.45
N ARG A 105 -16.40 10.84 11.34
CA ARG A 105 -17.80 11.28 11.33
C ARG A 105 -18.73 10.16 11.75
N VAL A 106 -18.61 8.97 11.13
CA VAL A 106 -19.56 7.89 11.40
C VAL A 106 -19.48 7.39 12.85
N ILE A 107 -18.27 7.25 13.40
CA ILE A 107 -18.08 6.87 14.80
C ILE A 107 -18.66 7.93 15.75
N ARG A 108 -18.50 9.21 15.42
CA ARG A 108 -18.98 10.32 16.25
C ARG A 108 -20.49 10.44 16.27
N VAL A 109 -21.17 10.26 15.12
CA VAL A 109 -22.63 10.49 15.03
C VAL A 109 -23.46 9.21 15.05
N GLY A 110 -22.90 8.09 14.63
CA GLY A 110 -23.57 6.80 14.46
C GLY A 110 -24.38 6.69 13.16
N LEU A 111 -24.70 5.45 12.79
CA LEU A 111 -25.41 5.14 11.55
C LEU A 111 -26.86 5.66 11.52
N GLN A 112 -27.50 5.77 12.68
CA GLN A 112 -28.88 6.31 12.77
C GLN A 112 -28.95 7.75 12.28
N ALA A 113 -27.98 8.59 12.64
CA ALA A 113 -27.93 9.97 12.19
C ALA A 113 -27.66 10.10 10.67
N LEU A 114 -26.98 9.13 10.08
CA LEU A 114 -26.74 9.12 8.63
C LEU A 114 -27.96 8.62 7.84
N SER A 115 -28.85 7.87 8.48
CA SER A 115 -30.02 7.28 7.82
C SER A 115 -30.99 8.34 7.29
N ASP A 116 -31.05 9.51 7.91
CA ASP A 116 -31.98 10.56 7.51
C ASP A 116 -31.63 11.14 6.12
N ASP A 117 -30.34 11.26 5.82
CA ASP A 117 -29.81 11.81 4.57
C ASP A 117 -29.47 10.72 3.53
N ALA A 118 -29.52 9.44 3.92
CA ALA A 118 -29.19 8.33 3.04
C ALA A 118 -30.27 8.08 1.97
N ASP A 119 -29.83 7.64 0.77
CA ASP A 119 -30.74 7.08 -0.22
C ASP A 119 -31.36 5.76 0.26
N GLU A 120 -32.29 5.19 -0.53
CA GLU A 120 -32.95 3.93 -0.16
C GLU A 120 -31.96 2.75 -0.01
N TYR A 121 -30.89 2.72 -0.78
CA TYR A 121 -29.86 1.67 -0.73
C TYR A 121 -29.03 1.80 0.54
N GLY A 122 -28.58 3.02 0.87
CA GLY A 122 -27.87 3.30 2.10
C GLY A 122 -28.70 2.97 3.35
N LYS A 123 -30.00 3.29 3.37
CA LYS A 123 -30.90 2.92 4.48
C LYS A 123 -31.00 1.41 4.68
N ARG A 124 -31.07 0.64 3.60
CA ARG A 124 -31.12 -0.82 3.66
C ARG A 124 -29.83 -1.42 4.17
N VAL A 125 -28.67 -0.91 3.72
CA VAL A 125 -27.35 -1.35 4.22
C VAL A 125 -27.19 -1.02 5.70
N ILE A 126 -27.58 0.20 6.15
CA ILE A 126 -27.61 0.54 7.57
C ILE A 126 -28.44 -0.48 8.36
N ASN A 127 -29.65 -0.79 7.93
CA ASN A 127 -30.52 -1.75 8.59
C ASN A 127 -29.89 -3.15 8.68
N ALA A 128 -29.23 -3.60 7.63
CA ALA A 128 -28.54 -4.89 7.61
C ALA A 128 -27.37 -4.93 8.62
N ILE A 129 -26.58 -3.86 8.73
CA ILE A 129 -25.51 -3.74 9.74
C ILE A 129 -26.10 -3.75 11.14
N LEU A 130 -27.14 -2.96 11.39
CA LEU A 130 -27.77 -2.88 12.72
C LEU A 130 -28.42 -4.22 13.13
N ASN A 131 -29.01 -4.96 12.20
CA ASN A 131 -29.56 -6.29 12.45
C ASN A 131 -28.45 -7.31 12.78
N LEU A 132 -27.32 -7.28 12.07
CA LEU A 132 -26.18 -8.15 12.39
C LEU A 132 -25.60 -7.80 13.78
N THR A 133 -25.49 -6.51 14.09
CA THR A 133 -25.01 -6.02 15.38
C THR A 133 -25.91 -6.50 16.52
N GLU A 134 -27.24 -6.45 16.35
CA GLU A 134 -28.18 -6.93 17.36
C GLU A 134 -28.05 -8.44 17.59
N ARG A 135 -27.78 -9.22 16.55
CA ARG A 135 -27.50 -10.66 16.69
C ARG A 135 -26.19 -10.92 17.48
N TYR A 136 -25.14 -10.12 17.23
CA TYR A 136 -23.90 -10.16 18.04
C TYR A 136 -24.17 -9.76 19.49
N ARG A 137 -25.01 -8.73 19.73
CA ARG A 137 -25.40 -8.31 21.07
C ARG A 137 -26.14 -9.43 21.82
N ALA A 138 -27.09 -10.09 21.16
CA ALA A 138 -27.82 -11.22 21.74
C ALA A 138 -26.88 -12.38 22.11
N GLU A 139 -25.88 -12.69 21.27
CA GLU A 139 -24.89 -13.71 21.59
C GLU A 139 -23.97 -13.27 22.74
N ALA A 140 -23.60 -11.99 22.83
CA ALA A 140 -22.85 -11.46 23.97
C ALA A 140 -23.61 -11.56 25.29
N VAL A 141 -24.92 -11.29 25.29
CA VAL A 141 -25.80 -11.49 26.46
C VAL A 141 -25.82 -12.96 26.87
N LYS A 142 -26.04 -13.85 25.91
CA LYS A 142 -26.06 -15.30 26.13
C LYS A 142 -24.73 -15.84 26.67
N ALA A 143 -23.62 -15.31 26.21
CA ALA A 143 -22.28 -15.66 26.66
C ALA A 143 -21.87 -14.98 27.98
N GLY A 144 -22.73 -14.15 28.58
CA GLY A 144 -22.44 -13.41 29.82
C GLY A 144 -21.43 -12.26 29.65
N LYS A 145 -21.11 -11.87 28.43
CA LYS A 145 -20.20 -10.74 28.13
C LYS A 145 -20.94 -9.41 28.25
N THR A 146 -21.27 -9.01 29.48
CA THR A 146 -22.16 -7.88 29.79
C THR A 146 -21.65 -6.55 29.27
N GLU A 147 -20.35 -6.29 29.36
CA GLU A 147 -19.75 -5.04 28.86
C GLU A 147 -19.87 -4.94 27.35
N LEU A 148 -19.48 -5.98 26.62
CA LEU A 148 -19.61 -6.05 25.17
C LEU A 148 -21.07 -5.88 24.72
N ALA A 149 -22.02 -6.51 25.43
CA ALA A 149 -23.45 -6.36 25.15
C ALA A 149 -23.92 -4.90 25.29
N LYS A 150 -23.44 -4.14 26.30
CA LYS A 150 -23.73 -2.71 26.46
C LYS A 150 -23.10 -1.86 25.34
N VAL A 151 -21.87 -2.16 24.95
CA VAL A 151 -21.21 -1.48 23.83
C VAL A 151 -22.03 -1.66 22.55
N LEU A 152 -22.45 -2.90 22.23
CA LEU A 152 -23.24 -3.22 21.04
C LEU A 152 -24.68 -2.71 21.07
N GLU A 153 -25.24 -2.39 22.26
CA GLU A 153 -26.52 -1.71 22.39
C GLU A 153 -26.46 -0.29 21.84
N ARG A 154 -25.29 0.37 21.95
CA ARG A 154 -25.08 1.74 21.50
C ARG A 154 -24.53 1.84 20.10
N VAL A 155 -23.39 1.19 19.84
CA VAL A 155 -22.66 1.33 18.57
C VAL A 155 -22.90 0.12 17.65
N PRO A 156 -22.93 0.33 16.32
CA PRO A 156 -22.70 1.56 15.56
C PRO A 156 -23.98 2.40 15.35
N ARG A 157 -25.10 2.08 15.99
CA ARG A 157 -26.38 2.79 15.84
C ARG A 157 -26.24 4.27 16.20
N TYR A 158 -25.70 4.56 17.38
CA TYR A 158 -25.46 5.89 17.89
C TYR A 158 -23.97 6.19 17.98
N GLY A 159 -23.62 7.46 18.09
CA GLY A 159 -22.25 7.90 18.24
C GLY A 159 -21.57 7.29 19.49
N ALA A 160 -20.30 6.96 19.36
CA ALA A 160 -19.48 6.47 20.46
C ALA A 160 -19.24 7.54 21.52
N THR A 161 -19.21 7.14 22.79
CA THR A 161 -18.92 8.02 23.95
C THR A 161 -17.72 7.55 24.76
N SER A 162 -17.16 6.39 24.43
CA SER A 162 -15.97 5.82 25.07
C SER A 162 -14.99 5.26 24.04
N PHE A 163 -13.76 5.03 24.47
CA PHE A 163 -12.74 4.42 23.61
C PHE A 163 -13.12 3.02 23.15
N TYR A 164 -13.69 2.20 24.03
CA TYR A 164 -14.18 0.87 23.67
C TYR A 164 -15.28 0.94 22.59
N GLU A 165 -16.28 1.79 22.79
CA GLU A 165 -17.35 1.98 21.80
C GLU A 165 -16.80 2.46 20.46
N ALA A 166 -15.82 3.38 20.44
CA ALA A 166 -15.22 3.89 19.22
C ALA A 166 -14.46 2.80 18.45
N LEU A 167 -13.66 1.96 19.13
CA LEU A 167 -12.95 0.83 18.53
C LEU A 167 -13.91 -0.23 17.99
N GLN A 168 -14.96 -0.58 18.74
CA GLN A 168 -15.95 -1.55 18.29
C GLN A 168 -16.77 -1.02 17.11
N SER A 169 -17.13 0.26 17.12
CA SER A 169 -17.81 0.91 16.01
C SER A 169 -16.94 0.87 14.74
N PHE A 170 -15.66 1.21 14.86
CA PHE A 170 -14.72 1.11 13.75
C PHE A 170 -14.70 -0.32 13.18
N ARG A 171 -14.54 -1.34 14.05
CA ARG A 171 -14.45 -2.72 13.59
C ARG A 171 -15.70 -3.16 12.83
N ILE A 172 -16.90 -2.79 13.29
CA ILE A 172 -18.15 -3.10 12.61
C ILE A 172 -18.21 -2.46 11.22
N LEU A 173 -17.86 -1.17 11.11
CA LEU A 173 -17.87 -0.44 9.85
C LEU A 173 -16.83 -0.99 8.86
N HIS A 174 -15.62 -1.22 9.33
CA HIS A 174 -14.52 -1.77 8.52
C HIS A 174 -14.83 -3.19 8.02
N TYR A 175 -15.31 -4.06 8.90
CA TYR A 175 -15.83 -5.38 8.55
C TYR A 175 -16.91 -5.32 7.47
N SER A 176 -17.86 -4.38 7.61
CA SER A 176 -18.97 -4.23 6.67
C SER A 176 -18.54 -3.79 5.28
N LEU A 177 -17.52 -2.94 5.16
CA LEU A 177 -16.92 -2.55 3.88
C LEU A 177 -16.30 -3.75 3.14
N TRP A 178 -15.61 -4.62 3.87
CA TRP A 178 -15.08 -5.86 3.29
C TRP A 178 -16.19 -6.84 2.92
N LEU A 179 -17.24 -6.92 3.71
CA LEU A 179 -18.41 -7.76 3.41
C LEU A 179 -19.15 -7.28 2.16
N GLU A 180 -19.20 -5.95 1.91
CA GLU A 180 -19.76 -5.37 0.71
C GLU A 180 -18.95 -5.67 -0.56
N GLY A 181 -17.65 -6.00 -0.41
CA GLY A 181 -16.75 -6.33 -1.52
C GLY A 181 -15.75 -5.22 -1.87
N ASN A 182 -15.75 -4.10 -1.14
CA ASN A 182 -14.69 -3.11 -1.25
C ASN A 182 -13.39 -3.72 -0.73
N TYR A 183 -12.25 -3.29 -1.31
CA TYR A 183 -10.95 -3.83 -0.91
C TYR A 183 -9.92 -2.72 -0.79
N HIS A 184 -8.76 -3.02 -0.21
CA HIS A 184 -7.75 -2.03 0.17
C HIS A 184 -8.36 -0.86 0.95
N ASN A 185 -9.25 -1.20 1.92
CA ASN A 185 -9.89 -0.20 2.78
C ASN A 185 -8.89 0.28 3.83
N THR A 186 -8.43 1.52 3.72
CA THR A 186 -7.46 2.07 4.66
C THR A 186 -8.11 2.50 5.97
N VAL A 187 -7.38 2.35 7.07
CA VAL A 187 -7.81 2.75 8.42
C VAL A 187 -7.80 4.28 8.59
N GLY A 188 -6.98 4.97 7.81
CA GLY A 188 -6.85 6.42 7.87
C GLY A 188 -5.96 6.90 9.03
N ARG A 189 -6.19 8.15 9.48
CA ARG A 189 -5.46 8.85 10.55
C ARG A 189 -5.94 8.38 11.94
N PHE A 190 -5.64 7.13 12.29
CA PHE A 190 -6.20 6.46 13.46
C PHE A 190 -5.94 7.18 14.78
N ASP A 191 -4.72 7.59 15.03
CA ASP A 191 -4.35 8.30 16.25
C ASP A 191 -4.99 9.70 16.38
N LYS A 192 -5.36 10.32 15.25
CA LYS A 192 -6.03 11.61 15.23
C LYS A 192 -7.48 11.50 15.69
N TYR A 193 -8.25 10.60 15.08
CA TYR A 193 -9.68 10.53 15.36
C TYR A 193 -10.06 9.64 16.55
N MET A 194 -9.18 8.73 16.99
CA MET A 194 -9.42 7.84 18.14
C MET A 194 -8.87 8.38 19.46
N TYR A 195 -7.76 9.12 19.44
CA TYR A 195 -7.13 9.59 20.67
C TYR A 195 -8.04 10.44 21.56
N PRO A 196 -8.94 11.31 21.05
CA PRO A 196 -9.87 12.05 21.91
C PRO A 196 -10.71 11.15 22.83
N TYR A 197 -11.13 9.97 22.37
CA TYR A 197 -11.88 9.00 23.18
C TYR A 197 -10.99 8.37 24.26
N LEU A 198 -9.79 7.92 23.90
CA LEU A 198 -8.84 7.37 24.85
C LEU A 198 -8.47 8.39 25.93
N LYS A 199 -8.13 9.62 25.52
CA LYS A 199 -7.76 10.72 26.42
C LYS A 199 -8.86 10.98 27.44
N ALA A 200 -10.10 11.15 26.98
CA ALA A 200 -11.24 11.41 27.84
C ALA A 200 -11.49 10.27 28.84
N ASP A 201 -11.31 9.02 28.43
CA ASP A 201 -11.52 7.88 29.32
C ASP A 201 -10.34 7.68 30.30
N MET A 202 -9.11 8.04 29.92
CA MET A 202 -7.97 8.09 30.86
C MET A 202 -8.15 9.20 31.90
N GLU A 203 -8.65 10.37 31.53
CA GLU A 203 -8.97 11.47 32.44
C GLU A 203 -10.04 11.07 33.48
N LYS A 204 -10.96 10.17 33.11
CA LYS A 204 -11.96 9.59 34.02
C LYS A 204 -11.40 8.41 34.85
N GLY A 205 -10.14 8.00 34.63
CA GLY A 205 -9.53 6.84 35.30
C GLY A 205 -10.03 5.48 34.83
N LEU A 206 -10.66 5.39 33.64
CA LEU A 206 -11.16 4.14 33.07
C LEU A 206 -10.03 3.31 32.43
N TYR A 207 -8.96 3.97 31.98
CA TYR A 207 -7.78 3.31 31.43
C TYR A 207 -6.51 3.84 32.10
N THR A 208 -5.57 2.92 32.37
CA THR A 208 -4.15 3.21 32.55
C THR A 208 -3.46 3.02 31.19
N ARG A 209 -2.15 3.36 31.09
CA ARG A 209 -1.36 3.10 29.88
C ARG A 209 -1.36 1.61 29.50
N GLU A 210 -1.21 0.75 30.51
CA GLU A 210 -1.16 -0.72 30.37
C GLU A 210 -2.49 -1.28 29.86
N THR A 211 -3.62 -0.89 30.48
CA THR A 211 -4.95 -1.36 30.05
C THR A 211 -5.38 -0.78 28.71
N ALA A 212 -4.91 0.42 28.36
CA ALA A 212 -5.08 1.00 27.03
C ALA A 212 -4.29 0.21 25.97
N LEU A 213 -3.04 -0.19 26.28
CA LEU A 213 -2.24 -1.05 25.40
C LEU A 213 -2.94 -2.39 25.17
N GLU A 214 -3.43 -3.07 26.21
CA GLU A 214 -4.19 -4.31 26.06
C GLU A 214 -5.42 -4.15 25.16
N MET A 215 -6.11 -3.03 25.22
CA MET A 215 -7.28 -2.75 24.37
C MET A 215 -6.85 -2.52 22.91
N VAL A 216 -5.74 -1.82 22.67
CA VAL A 216 -5.17 -1.62 21.33
C VAL A 216 -4.68 -2.95 20.74
N GLU A 217 -4.06 -3.82 21.55
CA GLU A 217 -3.65 -5.16 21.12
C GLU A 217 -4.85 -6.02 20.70
N ASP A 218 -5.92 -6.03 21.46
CA ASP A 218 -7.16 -6.74 21.12
C ASP A 218 -7.77 -6.19 19.82
N PHE A 219 -7.79 -4.87 19.67
CA PHE A 219 -8.23 -4.21 18.46
C PHE A 219 -7.36 -4.62 17.25
N PHE A 220 -6.04 -4.66 17.39
CA PHE A 220 -5.13 -5.09 16.31
C PHE A 220 -5.34 -6.56 15.94
N LEU A 221 -5.57 -7.43 16.92
CA LEU A 221 -5.92 -8.82 16.67
C LEU A 221 -7.20 -8.95 15.82
N SER A 222 -8.15 -8.02 15.98
CA SER A 222 -9.40 -8.05 15.23
C SER A 222 -9.20 -7.92 13.70
N PHE A 223 -8.15 -7.24 13.23
CA PHE A 223 -7.82 -7.14 11.80
C PHE A 223 -7.38 -8.48 11.18
N ASN A 224 -6.86 -9.40 11.99
CA ASN A 224 -6.27 -10.65 11.54
C ASN A 224 -7.22 -11.85 11.63
N LYS A 225 -8.49 -11.66 12.04
CA LYS A 225 -9.48 -12.75 12.16
C LYS A 225 -9.97 -13.26 10.80
N ASP A 226 -10.01 -12.40 9.81
CA ASP A 226 -10.64 -12.65 8.51
C ASP A 226 -9.85 -12.06 7.32
N SER A 227 -8.67 -11.51 7.57
CA SER A 227 -7.82 -10.90 6.55
C SER A 227 -7.38 -11.85 5.45
N ASP A 228 -7.35 -13.15 5.71
CA ASP A 228 -7.09 -14.19 4.71
C ASP A 228 -8.24 -14.40 3.71
N LEU A 229 -9.43 -13.86 4.01
CA LEU A 229 -10.58 -13.82 3.11
C LEU A 229 -10.66 -12.51 2.31
N TYR A 230 -9.80 -11.57 2.59
CA TYR A 230 -9.78 -10.26 1.92
C TYR A 230 -9.03 -10.35 0.61
N VAL A 231 -9.54 -9.64 -0.37
CA VAL A 231 -8.98 -9.65 -1.72
C VAL A 231 -7.64 -8.92 -1.77
N GLY A 232 -6.69 -9.46 -2.52
CA GLY A 232 -5.38 -8.92 -2.76
C GLY A 232 -4.63 -9.79 -3.78
N VAL A 233 -3.41 -9.40 -4.16
CA VAL A 233 -2.58 -10.20 -5.07
C VAL A 233 -2.26 -11.56 -4.45
N GLN A 234 -1.90 -11.55 -3.17
CA GLN A 234 -1.71 -12.74 -2.33
C GLN A 234 -2.16 -12.43 -0.89
N GLN A 235 -2.19 -13.44 -0.05
CA GLN A 235 -2.51 -13.26 1.36
C GLN A 235 -1.55 -12.26 2.02
N GLY A 236 -2.10 -11.27 2.71
CA GLY A 236 -1.39 -10.13 3.30
C GLY A 236 -1.46 -8.85 2.48
N ASP A 237 -1.74 -8.92 1.18
CA ASP A 237 -1.98 -7.74 0.33
C ASP A 237 -3.44 -7.29 0.42
N ASN A 238 -3.86 -6.87 1.59
CA ASN A 238 -5.24 -6.43 1.84
C ASN A 238 -5.39 -4.92 2.05
N GLY A 239 -4.27 -4.16 2.14
CA GLY A 239 -4.29 -2.70 2.21
C GLY A 239 -4.86 -2.09 3.49
N GLN A 240 -4.93 -2.82 4.61
CA GLN A 240 -5.38 -2.29 5.90
C GLN A 240 -4.34 -1.35 6.52
N SER A 241 -4.07 -0.25 5.81
CA SER A 241 -3.04 0.73 6.18
C SER A 241 -3.55 1.68 7.27
N MET A 242 -2.81 1.76 8.37
CA MET A 242 -3.05 2.68 9.49
C MET A 242 -1.98 3.77 9.49
N VAL A 243 -2.40 5.03 9.51
CA VAL A 243 -1.49 6.19 9.51
C VAL A 243 -1.45 6.82 10.88
N LEU A 244 -0.23 7.03 11.39
CA LEU A 244 0.07 7.66 12.68
C LEU A 244 0.93 8.90 12.49
N GLY A 245 0.83 9.85 13.42
CA GLY A 245 1.63 11.06 13.44
C GLY A 245 1.33 12.06 12.33
N GLY A 246 2.31 12.90 12.04
CA GLY A 246 2.21 13.98 11.06
C GLY A 246 1.36 15.17 11.53
N MET A 247 1.07 16.08 10.61
CA MET A 247 0.30 17.28 10.88
C MET A 247 -1.20 17.07 10.68
N ASP A 248 -2.03 17.76 11.46
CA ASP A 248 -3.46 17.89 11.19
C ASP A 248 -3.74 18.98 10.11
N GLU A 249 -5.00 19.21 9.77
CA GLU A 249 -5.42 20.23 8.80
C GLU A 249 -5.04 21.66 9.22
N ASN A 250 -4.78 21.89 10.51
CA ASN A 250 -4.35 23.18 11.07
C ASN A 250 -2.81 23.32 11.13
N GLY A 251 -2.08 22.22 10.85
CA GLY A 251 -0.62 22.18 10.93
C GLY A 251 -0.06 21.86 12.32
N ASN A 252 -0.88 21.33 13.24
CA ASN A 252 -0.43 20.88 14.54
C ASN A 252 0.08 19.45 14.47
N GLU A 253 1.09 19.12 15.30
CA GLU A 253 1.59 17.74 15.44
C GLU A 253 0.54 16.84 16.08
N VAL A 254 0.29 15.66 15.48
CA VAL A 254 -0.73 14.70 15.92
C VAL A 254 -0.15 13.57 16.77
N PHE A 255 1.15 13.26 16.62
CA PHE A 255 1.77 12.13 17.34
C PHE A 255 1.51 12.23 18.85
N ASN A 256 0.87 11.23 19.43
CA ASN A 256 0.34 11.25 20.79
C ASN A 256 0.53 9.87 21.48
N LEU A 257 0.01 9.71 22.69
CA LEU A 257 0.09 8.45 23.44
C LEU A 257 -0.50 7.27 22.65
N LEU A 258 -1.61 7.45 21.93
CA LEU A 258 -2.18 6.36 21.15
C LEU A 258 -1.27 5.94 19.99
N SER A 259 -0.55 6.90 19.38
CA SER A 259 0.48 6.60 18.38
C SER A 259 1.58 5.69 18.94
N GLU A 260 2.07 5.99 20.17
CA GLU A 260 3.05 5.13 20.86
C GLU A 260 2.49 3.74 21.13
N LEU A 261 1.26 3.67 21.65
CA LEU A 261 0.59 2.39 21.97
C LEU A 261 0.39 1.54 20.71
N CYS A 262 0.07 2.14 19.57
CA CYS A 262 -0.05 1.43 18.29
C CYS A 262 1.28 0.82 17.82
N LEU A 263 2.38 1.57 17.92
CA LEU A 263 3.73 1.05 17.60
C LEU A 263 4.11 -0.10 18.54
N GLU A 264 3.83 0.05 19.84
CA GLU A 264 4.11 -0.97 20.85
C GLU A 264 3.25 -2.23 20.67
N ALA A 265 1.94 -2.08 20.42
CA ALA A 265 1.03 -3.19 20.16
C ALA A 265 1.46 -3.99 18.93
N SER A 266 1.81 -3.32 17.83
CA SER A 266 2.32 -3.97 16.62
C SER A 266 3.59 -4.78 16.89
N ARG A 267 4.54 -4.20 17.66
CA ARG A 267 5.78 -4.89 18.06
C ARG A 267 5.53 -6.10 18.97
N ASN A 268 4.56 -6.02 19.89
CA ASN A 268 4.22 -7.10 20.81
C ASN A 268 3.49 -8.26 20.11
N LEU A 269 2.63 -7.91 19.15
CA LEU A 269 1.80 -8.90 18.48
C LEU A 269 2.52 -9.61 17.32
N LEU A 270 3.39 -8.93 16.59
CA LEU A 270 4.07 -9.45 15.41
C LEU A 270 3.08 -10.01 14.37
N MET A 271 1.98 -9.29 14.13
CA MET A 271 0.97 -9.63 13.15
C MET A 271 1.10 -8.75 11.91
N ILE A 272 0.58 -9.21 10.77
CA ILE A 272 0.68 -8.50 9.50
C ILE A 272 -0.18 -7.23 9.50
N ASP A 273 -1.35 -7.27 10.12
CA ASP A 273 -2.33 -6.19 10.11
C ASP A 273 -2.56 -5.60 11.53
N PRO A 274 -2.86 -4.30 11.61
CA PRO A 274 -2.83 -3.30 10.54
C PRO A 274 -1.40 -2.92 10.13
N LYS A 275 -1.23 -2.48 8.86
CA LYS A 275 0.06 -2.01 8.34
C LYS A 275 0.32 -0.59 8.84
N ILE A 276 1.37 -0.39 9.58
CA ILE A 276 1.69 0.91 10.19
C ILE A 276 2.45 1.79 9.21
N ASN A 277 1.92 2.99 8.97
CA ASN A 277 2.57 4.10 8.29
C ASN A 277 2.79 5.23 9.30
N LEU A 278 4.00 5.78 9.34
CA LEU A 278 4.37 6.85 10.25
C LEU A 278 4.69 8.12 9.46
N ARG A 279 3.87 9.14 9.60
CA ARG A 279 4.11 10.45 9.02
C ARG A 279 5.04 11.24 9.93
N VAL A 280 6.08 11.82 9.33
CA VAL A 280 7.15 12.55 10.00
C VAL A 280 7.55 13.78 9.18
N SER A 281 8.31 14.68 9.81
CA SER A 281 8.88 15.87 9.18
C SER A 281 10.29 16.14 9.75
N LYS A 282 10.98 17.11 9.18
CA LYS A 282 12.26 17.59 9.73
C LYS A 282 12.14 18.04 11.20
N ASN A 283 10.95 18.48 11.62
CA ASN A 283 10.69 18.98 12.97
C ASN A 283 10.26 17.87 13.95
N THR A 284 9.94 16.67 13.44
CA THR A 284 9.56 15.53 14.30
C THR A 284 10.73 15.15 15.22
N PRO A 285 10.50 15.03 16.54
CA PRO A 285 11.55 14.66 17.49
C PRO A 285 12.20 13.31 17.18
N LEU A 286 13.51 13.18 17.39
CA LEU A 286 14.25 11.93 17.16
C LEU A 286 13.62 10.73 17.88
N ARG A 287 13.03 10.95 19.07
CA ARG A 287 12.34 9.90 19.82
C ARG A 287 11.25 9.19 19.02
N VAL A 288 10.54 9.88 18.14
CA VAL A 288 9.49 9.28 17.27
C VAL A 288 10.15 8.34 16.26
N TYR A 289 11.27 8.73 15.67
CA TYR A 289 12.05 7.88 14.77
C TYR A 289 12.65 6.66 15.49
N GLU A 290 13.05 6.83 16.76
CA GLU A 290 13.53 5.71 17.60
C GLU A 290 12.41 4.68 17.82
N LEU A 291 11.21 5.11 18.19
CA LEU A 291 10.04 4.24 18.35
C LEU A 291 9.72 3.49 17.04
N GLY A 292 9.74 4.19 15.91
CA GLY A 292 9.57 3.56 14.60
C GLY A 292 10.68 2.55 14.29
N SER A 293 11.94 2.85 14.66
CA SER A 293 13.08 1.94 14.45
C SER A 293 13.03 0.70 15.34
N GLU A 294 12.49 0.83 16.57
CA GLU A 294 12.19 -0.32 17.43
C GLU A 294 11.18 -1.28 16.76
N LEU A 295 10.16 -0.74 16.07
CA LEU A 295 9.22 -1.57 15.32
C LEU A 295 9.88 -2.17 14.06
N THR A 296 10.71 -1.40 13.33
CA THR A 296 11.46 -1.92 12.18
C THR A 296 12.32 -3.13 12.58
N LYS A 297 13.00 -3.06 13.73
CA LYS A 297 13.78 -4.18 14.29
C LYS A 297 12.97 -5.45 14.48
N ALA A 298 11.67 -5.35 14.70
CA ALA A 298 10.79 -6.51 14.87
C ALA A 298 10.59 -7.34 13.58
N GLY A 299 11.02 -6.83 12.42
CA GLY A 299 11.06 -7.57 11.16
C GLY A 299 9.73 -7.63 10.40
N LEU A 300 8.74 -6.78 10.74
CA LEU A 300 7.44 -6.76 10.07
C LEU A 300 7.44 -5.97 8.75
N GLY A 301 8.53 -5.26 8.43
CA GLY A 301 8.66 -4.41 7.24
C GLY A 301 7.91 -3.08 7.36
N PHE A 302 7.56 -2.67 8.55
CA PHE A 302 6.99 -1.36 8.86
C PHE A 302 7.51 -0.85 10.22
N PRO A 303 7.38 0.46 10.56
CA PRO A 303 6.55 1.44 9.86
C PRO A 303 7.16 1.83 8.51
N GLN A 304 6.29 2.17 7.55
CA GLN A 304 6.67 2.92 6.38
C GLN A 304 6.63 4.40 6.74
N TYR A 305 7.71 5.12 6.46
CA TYR A 305 7.79 6.55 6.76
C TYR A 305 7.34 7.39 5.58
N SER A 306 6.61 8.48 5.84
CA SER A 306 6.20 9.48 4.86
C SER A 306 6.59 10.87 5.34
N ASN A 307 7.19 11.68 4.46
CA ASN A 307 7.73 13.00 4.76
C ASN A 307 6.71 14.10 4.48
N ASP A 308 6.12 14.65 5.53
CA ASP A 308 5.11 15.72 5.43
C ASP A 308 5.64 16.97 4.70
N ASP A 309 6.93 17.32 4.87
CA ASP A 309 7.54 18.50 4.23
C ASP A 309 7.55 18.40 2.69
N VAL A 310 7.58 17.19 2.14
CA VAL A 310 7.58 16.94 0.70
C VAL A 310 6.18 16.61 0.19
N VAL A 311 5.49 15.72 0.89
CA VAL A 311 4.20 15.18 0.44
C VAL A 311 3.12 16.25 0.42
N ILE A 312 3.01 17.06 1.48
CA ILE A 312 2.00 18.13 1.57
C ILE A 312 2.21 19.14 0.44
N GLU A 313 3.45 19.62 0.25
CA GLU A 313 3.75 20.57 -0.83
C GLU A 313 3.48 19.97 -2.21
N GLY A 314 3.88 18.71 -2.43
CA GLY A 314 3.64 18.01 -3.70
C GLY A 314 2.15 17.85 -4.02
N LEU A 315 1.32 17.49 -3.03
CA LEU A 315 -0.13 17.42 -3.20
C LEU A 315 -0.74 18.78 -3.54
N VAL A 316 -0.31 19.85 -2.86
CA VAL A 316 -0.77 21.22 -3.16
C VAL A 316 -0.41 21.62 -4.58
N ARG A 317 0.81 21.30 -5.06
CA ARG A 317 1.23 21.53 -6.46
C ARG A 317 0.37 20.77 -7.48
N GLN A 318 -0.23 19.65 -7.09
CA GLN A 318 -1.15 18.86 -7.91
C GLN A 318 -2.62 19.31 -7.79
N GLY A 319 -2.90 20.42 -7.09
CA GLY A 319 -4.22 21.04 -7.00
C GLY A 319 -5.07 20.62 -5.80
N TYR A 320 -4.51 19.90 -4.83
CA TYR A 320 -5.21 19.63 -3.58
C TYR A 320 -5.22 20.87 -2.67
N ALA A 321 -6.33 21.11 -1.98
CA ALA A 321 -6.39 22.15 -0.96
C ALA A 321 -5.40 21.85 0.18
N LEU A 322 -4.83 22.89 0.78
CA LEU A 322 -3.78 22.71 1.80
C LEU A 322 -4.28 21.94 3.03
N GLU A 323 -5.49 22.21 3.47
CA GLU A 323 -6.14 21.51 4.59
C GLU A 323 -6.29 20.00 4.30
N ASP A 324 -6.72 19.65 3.08
CA ASP A 324 -6.87 18.27 2.65
C ASP A 324 -5.50 17.61 2.45
N ALA A 325 -4.55 18.33 1.85
CA ALA A 325 -3.18 17.84 1.69
C ALA A 325 -2.51 17.54 3.04
N ARG A 326 -2.77 18.34 4.08
CA ARG A 326 -2.28 18.08 5.45
C ARG A 326 -2.93 16.85 6.08
N ASP A 327 -4.15 16.49 5.68
CA ASP A 327 -4.86 15.32 6.21
C ASP A 327 -4.59 14.03 5.40
N TYR A 328 -3.68 14.03 4.44
CA TYR A 328 -3.41 12.88 3.60
C TYR A 328 -3.15 11.59 4.40
N VAL A 329 -3.51 10.47 3.79
CA VAL A 329 -3.20 9.11 4.29
C VAL A 329 -2.52 8.29 3.21
N VAL A 330 -2.05 7.12 3.60
CA VAL A 330 -1.47 6.13 2.68
C VAL A 330 -2.52 5.06 2.39
N ALA A 331 -2.84 4.85 1.11
CA ALA A 331 -3.68 3.76 0.67
C ALA A 331 -2.83 2.51 0.40
N ALA A 332 -3.46 1.38 0.44
CA ALA A 332 -2.90 0.07 0.09
C ALA A 332 -1.42 -0.09 0.44
N CYS A 333 -0.53 0.20 -0.52
CA CYS A 333 0.91 -0.02 -0.40
C CYS A 333 1.67 1.24 0.05
N TRP A 334 1.52 2.35 -0.68
CA TRP A 334 2.27 3.62 -0.45
C TRP A 334 1.58 4.86 -1.02
N GLU A 335 0.49 4.71 -1.74
CA GLU A 335 -0.14 5.77 -2.49
C GLU A 335 -0.74 6.84 -1.55
N PHE A 336 -0.48 8.11 -1.85
CA PHE A 336 -1.04 9.22 -1.09
C PHE A 336 -2.44 9.54 -1.59
N ILE A 337 -3.42 9.47 -0.68
CA ILE A 337 -4.81 9.81 -0.94
C ILE A 337 -5.35 10.74 0.14
N ILE A 338 -6.48 11.36 -0.15
CA ILE A 338 -7.17 12.25 0.80
C ILE A 338 -8.31 11.47 1.45
N PRO A 339 -8.34 11.36 2.80
CA PRO A 339 -9.43 10.69 3.50
C PRO A 339 -10.75 11.46 3.37
N LYS A 340 -11.85 10.77 3.58
CA LYS A 340 -13.20 11.33 3.69
C LYS A 340 -13.80 11.84 2.37
N VAL A 341 -12.99 12.47 1.51
CA VAL A 341 -13.46 13.20 0.31
C VAL A 341 -12.78 12.74 -0.99
N GLY A 342 -11.68 12.02 -0.92
CA GLY A 342 -10.90 11.62 -2.10
C GLY A 342 -11.57 10.47 -2.87
N GLY A 343 -11.60 10.60 -4.20
CA GLY A 343 -12.02 9.57 -5.14
C GLY A 343 -10.91 9.23 -6.14
N ASP A 344 -9.66 9.43 -5.74
CA ASP A 344 -8.49 9.16 -6.57
C ASP A 344 -8.37 7.67 -6.88
N VAL A 345 -7.89 7.35 -8.09
CA VAL A 345 -7.53 5.99 -8.50
C VAL A 345 -6.02 5.90 -8.53
N ALA A 346 -5.46 5.37 -7.46
CA ALA A 346 -4.04 5.48 -7.17
C ALA A 346 -3.13 4.61 -8.07
N ASN A 347 -3.69 3.63 -8.79
CA ASN A 347 -2.95 2.70 -9.63
C ASN A 347 -3.71 2.35 -10.90
N ILE A 348 -3.51 3.13 -11.97
CA ILE A 348 -4.11 2.83 -13.29
C ILE A 348 -3.14 2.12 -14.24
N GLY A 349 -1.90 1.91 -13.84
CA GLY A 349 -0.85 1.29 -14.65
C GLY A 349 0.54 1.75 -14.25
N ALA A 350 1.51 1.33 -15.04
CA ALA A 350 2.92 1.65 -14.79
C ALA A 350 3.69 1.91 -16.08
N LEU A 351 4.58 2.89 -16.05
CA LEU A 351 5.60 3.12 -17.04
C LEU A 351 6.84 2.28 -16.72
N SER A 352 7.30 1.49 -17.68
CA SER A 352 8.57 0.75 -17.56
C SER A 352 9.71 1.57 -18.12
N PHE A 353 10.51 2.19 -17.28
CA PHE A 353 11.70 2.94 -17.74
C PHE A 353 12.69 2.05 -18.49
N PRO A 354 13.01 0.81 -18.06
CA PRO A 354 13.90 -0.07 -18.82
C PRO A 354 13.37 -0.40 -20.22
N LYS A 355 12.05 -0.57 -20.40
CA LYS A 355 11.44 -0.81 -21.70
C LYS A 355 11.59 0.41 -22.62
N VAL A 356 11.43 1.62 -22.09
CA VAL A 356 11.72 2.85 -22.83
C VAL A 356 13.17 2.87 -23.32
N ILE A 357 14.13 2.53 -22.46
CA ILE A 357 15.55 2.47 -22.85
C ILE A 357 15.80 1.37 -23.89
N ASP A 358 15.18 0.20 -23.74
CA ASP A 358 15.28 -0.90 -24.71
C ASP A 358 14.76 -0.47 -26.09
N ILE A 359 13.61 0.17 -26.15
CA ILE A 359 13.05 0.72 -27.41
C ILE A 359 14.02 1.73 -28.02
N CYS A 360 14.54 2.67 -27.24
CA CYS A 360 15.46 3.70 -27.74
C CYS A 360 16.80 3.11 -28.17
N LEU A 361 17.31 2.12 -27.46
CA LEU A 361 18.54 1.37 -27.81
C LEU A 361 18.46 0.83 -29.25
N HIS A 362 17.36 0.16 -29.56
CA HIS A 362 17.19 -0.52 -30.86
C HIS A 362 16.79 0.47 -31.99
N LYS A 363 15.91 1.43 -31.71
CA LYS A 363 15.41 2.35 -32.74
C LYS A 363 16.37 3.51 -33.04
N HIS A 364 17.08 4.03 -32.05
CA HIS A 364 17.69 5.34 -32.14
C HIS A 364 19.18 5.39 -31.87
N LEU A 365 19.76 4.46 -31.06
CA LEU A 365 21.15 4.56 -30.62
C LEU A 365 22.12 4.68 -31.82
N THR A 366 21.91 3.86 -32.86
CA THR A 366 22.80 3.86 -34.05
C THR A 366 22.81 5.21 -34.77
N ALA A 367 21.65 5.85 -34.87
CA ALA A 367 21.49 7.12 -35.59
C ALA A 367 21.90 8.37 -34.78
N CYS A 368 21.87 8.30 -33.44
CA CYS A 368 22.22 9.46 -32.61
C CYS A 368 23.73 9.68 -32.57
N GLU A 369 24.21 10.81 -33.06
CA GLU A 369 25.64 11.13 -33.06
C GLU A 369 26.15 11.50 -31.67
N THR A 370 25.34 12.18 -30.88
CA THR A 370 25.68 12.61 -29.52
C THR A 370 24.78 11.92 -28.47
N PHE A 371 25.25 11.87 -27.22
CA PHE A 371 24.43 11.39 -26.10
C PHE A 371 23.23 12.31 -25.85
N ALA A 372 23.36 13.61 -26.11
CA ALA A 372 22.25 14.56 -26.00
C ALA A 372 21.10 14.21 -26.97
N ASP A 373 21.43 13.88 -28.24
CA ASP A 373 20.42 13.44 -29.21
C ASP A 373 19.72 12.18 -28.76
N PHE A 374 20.46 11.24 -28.17
CA PHE A 374 19.88 10.00 -27.62
C PHE A 374 18.96 10.27 -26.44
N LEU A 375 19.34 11.18 -25.53
CA LEU A 375 18.48 11.56 -24.39
C LEU A 375 17.17 12.21 -24.84
N GLU A 376 17.20 13.04 -25.89
CA GLU A 376 15.96 13.62 -26.46
C GLU A 376 15.02 12.51 -26.96
N LYS A 377 15.56 11.44 -27.58
CA LYS A 377 14.74 10.28 -27.99
C LYS A 377 14.17 9.52 -26.81
N VAL A 378 14.91 9.41 -25.72
CA VAL A 378 14.38 8.80 -24.47
C VAL A 378 13.22 9.64 -23.90
N LYS A 379 13.34 10.98 -23.88
CA LYS A 379 12.25 11.86 -23.42
C LYS A 379 11.01 11.75 -24.33
N GLU A 380 11.21 11.74 -25.65
CA GLU A 380 10.13 11.55 -26.62
C GLU A 380 9.40 10.21 -26.39
N GLU A 381 10.12 9.11 -26.13
CA GLU A 381 9.52 7.79 -25.89
C GLU A 381 8.80 7.71 -24.53
N ILE A 382 9.33 8.36 -23.47
CA ILE A 382 8.61 8.50 -22.19
C ILE A 382 7.26 9.20 -22.41
N ASN A 383 7.27 10.31 -23.18
CA ASN A 383 6.04 11.04 -23.45
C ASN A 383 5.04 10.22 -24.27
N ALA A 384 5.52 9.48 -25.29
CA ALA A 384 4.70 8.58 -26.09
C ALA A 384 4.08 7.45 -25.26
N GLU A 385 4.83 6.89 -24.30
CA GLU A 385 4.32 5.86 -23.42
C GLU A 385 3.27 6.43 -22.43
N CYS A 386 3.47 7.66 -21.93
CA CYS A 386 2.46 8.37 -21.17
C CYS A 386 1.19 8.62 -21.99
N ASP A 387 1.32 9.01 -23.28
CA ASP A 387 0.19 9.14 -24.19
C ASP A 387 -0.59 7.83 -24.33
N ARG A 388 0.13 6.72 -24.50
CA ARG A 388 -0.47 5.39 -24.63
C ARG A 388 -1.22 4.98 -23.35
N ILE A 389 -0.61 5.16 -22.17
CA ILE A 389 -1.23 4.78 -20.88
C ILE A 389 -2.48 5.63 -20.64
N CYS A 390 -2.36 6.96 -20.77
CA CYS A 390 -3.49 7.87 -20.55
C CYS A 390 -4.61 7.67 -21.58
N GLY A 391 -4.25 7.41 -22.84
CA GLY A 391 -5.18 7.21 -23.94
C GLY A 391 -6.03 5.93 -23.82
N ASN A 392 -5.58 4.94 -23.06
CA ASN A 392 -6.33 3.70 -22.86
C ASN A 392 -7.52 3.86 -21.89
N ILE A 393 -7.60 4.98 -21.15
CA ILE A 393 -8.63 5.17 -20.11
C ILE A 393 -9.58 6.29 -20.53
N GLN A 394 -10.54 5.93 -21.39
CA GLN A 394 -11.53 6.88 -21.90
C GLN A 394 -12.75 7.01 -21.01
N ASP A 395 -13.06 5.98 -20.24
CA ASP A 395 -14.18 5.93 -19.31
C ASP A 395 -13.87 4.90 -18.22
N LEU A 396 -14.13 5.26 -16.96
CA LEU A 396 -13.86 4.42 -15.79
C LEU A 396 -15.15 4.07 -15.07
N TRP A 397 -15.40 2.79 -14.92
CA TRP A 397 -16.57 2.29 -14.20
C TRP A 397 -16.18 1.48 -12.96
N PHE A 398 -16.96 1.64 -11.91
CA PHE A 398 -16.89 0.83 -10.70
C PHE A 398 -18.25 0.24 -10.35
N VAL A 399 -18.21 -0.93 -9.74
CA VAL A 399 -19.37 -1.50 -9.06
C VAL A 399 -19.80 -0.55 -7.95
N PRO A 400 -21.05 -0.09 -7.89
CA PRO A 400 -21.52 0.81 -6.86
C PRO A 400 -21.39 0.18 -5.46
N SER A 401 -20.99 0.99 -4.49
CA SER A 401 -20.93 0.59 -3.08
C SER A 401 -21.81 1.53 -2.25
N PRO A 402 -23.02 1.13 -1.86
CA PRO A 402 -23.90 1.94 -1.02
C PRO A 402 -23.29 2.30 0.33
N LEU A 403 -22.56 1.38 0.95
CA LEU A 403 -21.91 1.66 2.24
C LEU A 403 -20.75 2.65 2.10
N MET A 404 -19.87 2.47 1.11
CA MET A 404 -18.79 3.42 0.88
C MET A 404 -19.36 4.80 0.53
N ASN A 405 -20.39 4.86 -0.31
CA ASN A 405 -21.08 6.12 -0.66
C ASN A 405 -21.60 6.84 0.59
N LEU A 406 -22.18 6.10 1.54
CA LEU A 406 -22.65 6.65 2.80
C LEU A 406 -21.51 7.16 3.69
N MET A 407 -20.37 6.47 3.69
CA MET A 407 -19.23 6.79 4.54
C MET A 407 -18.30 7.85 3.96
N MET A 408 -18.47 8.27 2.72
CA MET A 408 -17.71 9.37 2.12
C MET A 408 -18.48 10.67 2.24
N ALA A 409 -17.78 11.77 2.54
CA ALA A 409 -18.38 13.09 2.57
C ALA A 409 -18.75 13.53 1.14
N GLY A 410 -20.06 13.74 0.89
CA GLY A 410 -20.59 14.03 -0.44
C GLY A 410 -20.88 12.79 -1.30
N GLY A 411 -20.63 11.57 -0.79
CA GLY A 411 -20.78 10.33 -1.54
C GLY A 411 -19.60 10.02 -2.45
N ILE A 412 -19.71 8.90 -3.19
CA ILE A 412 -18.65 8.43 -4.10
C ILE A 412 -19.17 7.88 -5.43
N TYR A 413 -20.48 7.79 -5.63
CA TYR A 413 -21.03 7.23 -6.86
C TYR A 413 -20.57 7.97 -8.12
N GLU A 414 -20.50 9.29 -8.05
CA GLU A 414 -20.05 10.14 -9.16
C GLU A 414 -18.56 10.55 -9.04
N GLY A 415 -17.82 9.92 -8.13
CA GLY A 415 -16.46 10.28 -7.77
C GLY A 415 -16.38 11.12 -6.48
N GLY A 416 -15.16 11.43 -6.05
CA GLY A 416 -14.90 12.28 -4.88
C GLY A 416 -14.65 13.74 -5.22
N LYS A 417 -14.26 14.53 -4.23
CA LYS A 417 -13.76 15.90 -4.42
C LYS A 417 -12.53 15.94 -5.32
N TYR A 418 -11.69 14.92 -5.25
CA TYR A 418 -10.52 14.68 -6.08
C TYR A 418 -10.69 13.37 -6.82
N ASN A 419 -10.31 13.32 -8.10
CA ASN A 419 -10.47 12.16 -8.96
C ASN A 419 -9.20 11.97 -9.81
N ASN A 420 -8.04 12.09 -9.19
CA ASN A 420 -6.75 12.00 -9.87
C ASN A 420 -6.37 10.53 -10.09
N PHE A 421 -5.61 10.26 -11.16
CA PHE A 421 -5.14 8.92 -11.50
C PHE A 421 -3.64 8.80 -11.28
N GLY A 422 -3.20 7.76 -10.60
CA GLY A 422 -1.80 7.45 -10.34
C GLY A 422 -1.21 6.50 -11.35
N ILE A 423 0.00 6.79 -11.82
CA ILE A 423 0.80 5.92 -12.69
C ILE A 423 2.13 5.63 -11.99
N HIS A 424 2.47 4.37 -11.83
CA HIS A 424 3.76 3.95 -11.26
C HIS A 424 4.89 4.12 -12.26
N GLY A 425 6.14 4.21 -11.76
CA GLY A 425 7.36 4.21 -12.55
C GLY A 425 8.29 3.10 -12.11
N THR A 426 8.52 2.10 -12.95
CA THR A 426 9.26 0.90 -12.58
C THR A 426 10.65 0.84 -13.17
N GLY A 427 11.60 0.28 -12.42
CA GLY A 427 12.95 -0.01 -12.90
C GLY A 427 13.83 1.23 -13.14
N ILE A 428 13.58 2.33 -12.42
CA ILE A 428 14.36 3.58 -12.60
C ILE A 428 15.86 3.33 -12.46
N ALA A 429 16.29 2.54 -11.48
CA ALA A 429 17.71 2.23 -11.28
C ALA A 429 18.31 1.54 -12.50
N THR A 430 17.66 0.49 -13.02
CA THR A 430 18.09 -0.22 -14.23
C THR A 430 18.20 0.72 -15.43
N ALA A 431 17.24 1.63 -15.61
CA ALA A 431 17.24 2.59 -16.72
C ALA A 431 18.32 3.65 -16.55
N ALA A 432 18.49 4.22 -15.34
CA ALA A 432 19.52 5.22 -15.05
C ALA A 432 20.93 4.63 -15.22
N ASP A 433 21.17 3.44 -14.73
CA ASP A 433 22.42 2.70 -14.88
C ASP A 433 22.71 2.39 -16.36
N SER A 434 21.66 2.01 -17.13
CA SER A 434 21.79 1.78 -18.59
C SER A 434 22.16 3.04 -19.33
N LEU A 435 21.56 4.18 -19.01
CA LEU A 435 21.92 5.48 -19.58
C LEU A 435 23.34 5.90 -19.20
N ALA A 436 23.75 5.64 -17.96
CA ALA A 436 25.11 5.91 -17.50
C ALA A 436 26.16 5.08 -18.28
N VAL A 437 25.86 3.80 -18.52
CA VAL A 437 26.68 2.92 -19.39
C VAL A 437 26.77 3.46 -20.79
N ILE A 438 25.65 3.78 -21.44
CA ILE A 438 25.62 4.29 -22.81
C ILE A 438 26.43 5.58 -22.92
N ARG A 439 26.23 6.53 -22.00
CA ARG A 439 27.00 7.77 -22.01
C ARG A 439 28.49 7.49 -21.85
N LYS A 440 28.86 6.81 -20.78
CA LYS A 440 30.28 6.60 -20.42
C LYS A 440 31.02 5.79 -21.47
N TYR A 441 30.51 4.62 -21.85
CA TYR A 441 31.30 3.67 -22.67
C TYR A 441 31.11 3.81 -24.18
N ILE A 442 29.97 4.36 -24.63
CA ILE A 442 29.72 4.54 -26.05
C ILE A 442 30.15 5.96 -26.50
N TYR A 443 29.73 6.99 -25.78
CA TYR A 443 29.97 8.39 -26.24
C TYR A 443 31.24 9.01 -25.67
N ASP A 444 31.48 8.89 -24.36
CA ASP A 444 32.62 9.58 -23.71
C ASP A 444 33.92 8.79 -23.90
N GLU A 445 34.00 7.54 -23.44
CA GLU A 445 35.23 6.73 -23.51
C GLU A 445 35.40 5.97 -24.83
N LYS A 446 34.34 5.76 -25.58
CA LYS A 446 34.32 4.94 -26.81
C LYS A 446 34.95 3.56 -26.64
N ARG A 447 34.70 2.96 -25.48
CA ARG A 447 35.24 1.65 -25.08
C ARG A 447 34.60 0.51 -25.86
N PHE A 448 33.31 0.67 -26.23
CA PHE A 448 32.54 -0.24 -27.05
C PHE A 448 31.88 0.50 -28.20
N THR A 449 31.59 -0.18 -29.27
CA THR A 449 30.74 0.33 -30.34
C THR A 449 29.27 0.20 -30.01
N LYS A 450 28.42 0.98 -30.62
CA LYS A 450 26.96 0.87 -30.51
C LYS A 450 26.47 -0.53 -30.89
N ALA A 451 27.07 -1.11 -31.95
CA ALA A 451 26.73 -2.44 -32.46
C ALA A 451 27.07 -3.54 -31.43
N GLU A 452 28.27 -3.50 -30.85
CA GLU A 452 28.68 -4.48 -29.81
C GLU A 452 27.76 -4.43 -28.59
N LEU A 453 27.34 -3.23 -28.14
CA LEU A 453 26.41 -3.11 -27.02
C LEU A 453 25.04 -3.71 -27.36
N ILE A 454 24.48 -3.36 -28.55
CA ILE A 454 23.18 -3.88 -28.99
C ILE A 454 23.25 -5.40 -29.15
N GLU A 455 24.27 -5.94 -29.80
CA GLU A 455 24.44 -7.38 -30.00
C GLU A 455 24.66 -8.12 -28.68
N GLY A 456 25.38 -7.49 -27.74
CA GLY A 456 25.53 -8.01 -26.36
C GLY A 456 24.20 -8.14 -25.65
N VAL A 457 23.38 -7.10 -25.66
CA VAL A 457 22.04 -7.09 -25.05
C VAL A 457 21.13 -8.12 -25.73
N ASP A 458 21.06 -8.13 -27.07
CA ASP A 458 20.21 -9.05 -27.85
C ASP A 458 20.54 -10.52 -27.62
N SER A 459 21.82 -10.83 -27.41
CA SER A 459 22.30 -12.18 -27.19
C SER A 459 22.32 -12.62 -25.72
N ASP A 460 21.74 -11.82 -24.81
CA ASP A 460 21.88 -11.98 -23.35
C ASP A 460 23.36 -12.14 -22.96
N PHE A 461 24.22 -11.34 -23.58
CA PHE A 461 25.67 -11.30 -23.45
C PHE A 461 26.41 -12.60 -23.86
N SER A 462 25.76 -13.53 -24.55
CA SER A 462 26.41 -14.78 -24.97
C SER A 462 27.43 -14.56 -26.10
N ARG A 463 27.23 -13.54 -26.95
CA ARG A 463 28.18 -13.18 -28.05
C ARG A 463 29.26 -12.20 -27.59
N HIS A 464 29.02 -11.44 -26.52
CA HIS A 464 29.91 -10.45 -25.94
C HIS A 464 30.00 -10.65 -24.42
N SER A 465 30.48 -11.85 -24.00
CA SER A 465 30.50 -12.21 -22.58
C SER A 465 31.43 -11.32 -21.73
N GLU A 466 32.44 -10.71 -22.36
CA GLU A 466 33.36 -9.74 -21.74
C GLU A 466 32.66 -8.43 -21.32
N LEU A 467 31.55 -8.08 -21.95
CA LEU A 467 30.79 -6.87 -21.57
C LEU A 467 30.11 -7.05 -20.20
N LEU A 468 29.56 -8.22 -19.94
CA LEU A 468 28.74 -8.44 -18.76
C LEU A 468 29.40 -8.03 -17.43
N PRO A 469 30.62 -8.47 -17.08
CA PRO A 469 31.27 -8.07 -15.84
C PRO A 469 31.57 -6.55 -15.81
N ILE A 470 31.90 -5.94 -16.93
CA ILE A 470 32.17 -4.51 -17.03
C ILE A 470 30.89 -3.72 -16.75
N LEU A 471 29.80 -4.03 -17.48
CA LEU A 471 28.52 -3.36 -17.36
C LEU A 471 27.89 -3.55 -15.97
N ARG A 472 28.07 -4.72 -15.38
CA ARG A 472 27.49 -5.07 -14.09
C ARG A 472 28.26 -4.52 -12.90
N TYR A 473 29.60 -4.55 -12.93
CA TYR A 473 30.44 -4.34 -11.76
C TYR A 473 31.43 -3.17 -11.85
N GLU A 474 31.79 -2.71 -13.05
CA GLU A 474 32.70 -1.57 -13.22
C GLU A 474 31.95 -0.26 -13.59
N ALA A 475 30.79 -0.37 -14.22
CA ALA A 475 29.97 0.77 -14.57
C ALA A 475 29.39 1.47 -13.34
N PRO A 476 29.27 2.80 -13.34
CA PRO A 476 28.65 3.54 -12.26
C PRO A 476 27.19 3.11 -12.06
N LYS A 477 26.75 3.06 -10.80
CA LYS A 477 25.42 2.57 -10.41
C LYS A 477 24.71 3.56 -9.51
N LEU A 478 23.42 3.73 -9.73
CA LEU A 478 22.53 4.49 -8.85
C LEU A 478 22.55 3.90 -7.44
N GLY A 479 22.82 4.74 -6.44
CA GLY A 479 22.91 4.35 -5.03
C GLY A 479 24.30 4.55 -4.41
N ASN A 480 25.29 4.97 -5.19
CA ASN A 480 26.65 5.23 -4.72
C ASN A 480 27.00 6.71 -4.57
N ASN A 481 26.01 7.60 -4.74
CA ASN A 481 26.19 9.05 -4.79
C ASN A 481 27.16 9.48 -5.91
N GLU A 482 26.99 8.87 -7.08
CA GLU A 482 27.74 9.18 -8.29
C GLU A 482 26.89 10.06 -9.21
N ASP A 483 27.43 11.21 -9.66
CA ASP A 483 26.66 12.21 -10.40
C ASP A 483 26.07 11.70 -11.70
N LEU A 484 26.74 10.77 -12.38
CA LEU A 484 26.28 10.29 -13.69
C LEU A 484 24.97 9.48 -13.58
N PRO A 485 24.87 8.35 -12.87
CA PRO A 485 23.61 7.62 -12.75
C PRO A 485 22.55 8.40 -11.98
N ASP A 486 22.95 9.19 -10.97
CA ASP A 486 22.02 9.98 -10.18
C ASP A 486 21.33 11.06 -11.03
N SER A 487 22.08 11.76 -11.90
CA SER A 487 21.48 12.75 -12.83
C SER A 487 20.56 12.11 -13.87
N MET A 488 20.83 10.85 -14.26
CA MET A 488 19.93 10.12 -15.17
C MET A 488 18.61 9.78 -14.46
N ALA A 489 18.67 9.35 -13.21
CA ALA A 489 17.46 9.07 -12.43
C ALA A 489 16.61 10.34 -12.21
N VAL A 490 17.25 11.47 -11.89
CA VAL A 490 16.57 12.78 -11.80
C VAL A 490 15.89 13.14 -13.12
N MET A 491 16.61 13.02 -14.25
CA MET A 491 16.06 13.33 -15.59
C MET A 491 14.88 12.43 -15.94
N LEU A 492 14.99 11.12 -15.71
CA LEU A 492 13.92 10.14 -16.00
C LEU A 492 12.64 10.48 -15.21
N LEU A 493 12.76 10.71 -13.92
CA LEU A 493 11.60 10.99 -13.06
C LEU A 493 10.98 12.35 -13.39
N HIS A 494 11.81 13.39 -13.59
CA HIS A 494 11.33 14.70 -14.01
C HIS A 494 10.61 14.64 -15.36
N THR A 495 11.18 13.96 -16.37
CA THR A 495 10.56 13.79 -17.68
C THR A 495 9.22 13.08 -17.59
N PHE A 496 9.13 12.04 -16.76
CA PHE A 496 7.88 11.31 -16.51
C PHE A 496 6.80 12.22 -15.89
N ALA A 497 7.16 12.97 -14.86
CA ALA A 497 6.24 13.90 -14.20
C ALA A 497 5.77 15.02 -15.17
N GLU A 498 6.69 15.65 -15.90
CA GLU A 498 6.36 16.68 -16.91
C GLU A 498 5.52 16.11 -18.06
N SER A 499 5.76 14.86 -18.49
CA SER A 499 4.94 14.21 -19.51
C SER A 499 3.48 13.99 -19.08
N LEU A 500 3.20 13.94 -17.79
CA LEU A 500 1.83 13.81 -17.28
C LEU A 500 1.15 15.15 -17.00
N LYS A 501 1.93 16.23 -16.90
CA LYS A 501 1.45 17.55 -16.51
C LYS A 501 0.48 18.13 -17.53
N GLY A 502 -0.61 18.71 -17.05
CA GLY A 502 -1.65 19.32 -17.88
C GLY A 502 -2.58 18.33 -18.56
N ARG A 503 -2.39 17.01 -18.42
CA ARG A 503 -3.32 15.99 -18.90
C ARG A 503 -4.49 15.90 -17.94
N VAL A 504 -5.69 15.83 -18.50
CA VAL A 504 -6.94 15.67 -17.75
C VAL A 504 -7.50 14.28 -18.03
N ASN A 505 -7.86 13.55 -16.98
CA ASN A 505 -8.43 12.21 -17.10
C ASN A 505 -9.96 12.24 -17.33
N CYS A 506 -10.56 11.11 -17.61
CA CYS A 506 -11.99 10.97 -17.91
C CYS A 506 -12.94 11.38 -16.76
N ARG A 507 -12.43 11.60 -15.55
CA ARG A 507 -13.18 12.10 -14.39
C ARG A 507 -12.86 13.57 -14.04
N GLY A 508 -12.16 14.28 -14.92
CA GLY A 508 -11.80 15.69 -14.73
C GLY A 508 -10.63 15.95 -13.78
N GLY A 509 -9.97 14.90 -13.27
CA GLY A 509 -8.76 14.98 -12.48
C GLY A 509 -7.49 14.97 -13.31
N VAL A 510 -6.33 15.04 -12.65
CA VAL A 510 -5.00 14.99 -13.28
C VAL A 510 -4.36 13.59 -13.14
N TYR A 511 -3.24 13.39 -13.82
CA TYR A 511 -2.41 12.19 -13.65
C TYR A 511 -1.23 12.49 -12.74
N ARG A 512 -0.87 11.54 -11.87
CA ARG A 512 0.23 11.67 -10.90
C ARG A 512 1.31 10.63 -11.17
N ALA A 513 2.53 11.05 -11.34
CA ALA A 513 3.69 10.17 -11.42
C ALA A 513 4.04 9.60 -10.04
N GLY A 514 4.53 8.36 -10.01
CA GLY A 514 5.04 7.71 -8.80
C GLY A 514 6.27 6.86 -9.07
N THR A 515 6.96 6.48 -8.00
CA THR A 515 8.17 5.65 -8.02
C THR A 515 7.92 4.23 -7.50
N GLY A 516 6.68 3.89 -7.20
CA GLY A 516 6.27 2.55 -6.78
C GLY A 516 6.34 1.53 -7.91
N SER A 517 6.54 0.28 -7.58
CA SER A 517 6.62 -0.79 -8.58
C SER A 517 5.41 -1.71 -8.61
N ALA A 518 4.67 -1.85 -7.50
CA ALA A 518 3.73 -2.95 -7.32
C ALA A 518 4.33 -4.28 -7.83
N MET A 519 3.54 -5.13 -8.50
CA MET A 519 4.01 -6.36 -9.14
C MET A 519 4.80 -6.11 -10.45
N TYR A 520 4.77 -4.90 -10.99
CA TYR A 520 5.36 -4.60 -12.31
C TYR A 520 6.88 -4.79 -12.37
N TYR A 521 7.60 -4.79 -11.23
CA TYR A 521 9.05 -5.06 -11.21
C TYR A 521 9.40 -6.49 -11.68
N LEU A 522 8.46 -7.44 -11.60
CA LEU A 522 8.55 -8.78 -12.17
C LEU A 522 7.99 -8.81 -13.60
N TRP A 523 6.78 -8.30 -13.79
CA TRP A 523 6.07 -8.38 -15.07
C TRP A 523 6.82 -7.65 -16.18
N HIS A 524 7.19 -6.38 -15.98
CA HIS A 524 7.94 -5.62 -16.97
C HIS A 524 9.36 -6.17 -17.20
N ALA A 525 9.97 -6.76 -16.17
CA ALA A 525 11.26 -7.42 -16.33
C ALA A 525 11.20 -8.64 -17.28
N ASN A 526 10.08 -9.34 -17.31
CA ASN A 526 9.82 -10.46 -18.21
C ASN A 526 9.47 -10.02 -19.64
N GLU A 527 9.02 -8.76 -19.83
CA GLU A 527 8.69 -8.24 -21.18
C GLU A 527 9.91 -7.85 -22.02
N ILE A 528 11.08 -7.66 -21.41
CA ILE A 528 12.30 -7.23 -22.10
C ILE A 528 13.43 -8.26 -21.95
N GLY A 529 14.38 -8.23 -22.90
CA GLY A 529 15.61 -8.99 -22.87
C GLY A 529 16.58 -8.55 -21.76
N ALA A 530 17.87 -8.73 -22.00
CA ALA A 530 18.92 -8.13 -21.18
C ALA A 530 18.90 -6.60 -21.32
N SER A 531 19.61 -5.88 -20.45
CA SER A 531 19.68 -4.41 -20.50
C SER A 531 21.12 -3.89 -20.39
N PRO A 532 21.42 -2.68 -20.89
CA PRO A 532 22.78 -2.14 -20.97
C PRO A 532 23.49 -2.02 -19.61
N ASP A 533 22.77 -1.99 -18.50
CA ASP A 533 23.34 -1.98 -17.13
C ASP A 533 23.95 -3.32 -16.70
N GLY A 534 23.82 -4.37 -17.53
CA GLY A 534 24.29 -5.71 -17.27
C GLY A 534 23.24 -6.63 -16.64
N ARG A 535 21.95 -6.25 -16.55
CA ARG A 535 20.85 -7.12 -16.18
C ARG A 535 20.64 -8.16 -17.29
N ARG A 536 20.53 -9.43 -16.91
CA ARG A 536 20.23 -10.52 -17.86
C ARG A 536 18.73 -10.71 -18.02
N LYS A 537 18.34 -11.34 -19.13
CA LYS A 537 16.93 -11.75 -19.35
C LYS A 537 16.43 -12.62 -18.20
N GLY A 538 15.21 -12.32 -17.70
CA GLY A 538 14.59 -13.03 -16.59
C GLY A 538 15.05 -12.59 -15.20
N GLU A 539 16.04 -11.71 -15.08
CA GLU A 539 16.35 -11.08 -13.79
C GLU A 539 15.35 -9.95 -13.50
N PRO A 540 14.73 -9.90 -12.30
CA PRO A 540 13.78 -8.86 -11.96
C PRO A 540 14.46 -7.49 -11.77
N PHE A 541 13.66 -6.42 -11.77
CA PHE A 541 14.11 -5.10 -11.34
C PHE A 541 14.16 -5.02 -9.80
N GLY A 542 14.74 -3.95 -9.26
CA GLY A 542 14.56 -3.59 -7.85
C GLY A 542 13.09 -3.22 -7.58
N THR A 543 12.61 -3.53 -6.37
CA THR A 543 11.25 -3.13 -5.94
C THR A 543 11.18 -1.64 -5.67
N ASN A 544 10.10 -1.00 -6.08
CA ASN A 544 9.86 0.43 -5.84
C ASN A 544 11.04 1.31 -6.33
N PHE A 545 11.43 2.28 -5.53
CA PHE A 545 12.58 3.12 -5.80
C PHE A 545 13.78 2.60 -5.00
N SER A 546 14.57 1.67 -5.59
CA SER A 546 15.71 1.02 -4.95
C SER A 546 16.82 0.72 -5.96
N PRO A 547 18.08 0.52 -5.53
CA PRO A 547 19.17 0.13 -6.41
C PRO A 547 18.91 -1.16 -7.17
N SER A 548 19.58 -1.34 -8.32
CA SER A 548 19.59 -2.61 -9.05
C SER A 548 20.11 -3.75 -8.17
N LEU A 549 19.51 -4.95 -8.29
CA LEU A 549 19.76 -6.08 -7.37
C LEU A 549 21.22 -6.57 -7.35
N PHE A 550 21.97 -6.34 -8.42
CA PHE A 550 23.39 -6.71 -8.55
C PHE A 550 24.36 -5.54 -8.36
N ALA A 551 23.86 -4.33 -8.11
CA ALA A 551 24.72 -3.16 -7.89
C ALA A 551 25.57 -3.33 -6.62
N ARG A 552 26.85 -3.02 -6.71
CA ARG A 552 27.73 -2.94 -5.54
C ARG A 552 27.56 -1.58 -4.91
N ILE A 553 27.01 -1.55 -3.71
CA ILE A 553 26.64 -0.32 -3.01
C ILE A 553 27.58 -0.07 -1.83
N ASN A 554 28.05 1.17 -1.69
CA ASN A 554 29.00 1.57 -0.64
C ASN A 554 28.38 1.58 0.77
N GLY A 555 27.04 1.70 0.88
CA GLY A 555 26.34 1.67 2.16
C GLY A 555 25.03 2.44 2.15
N PRO A 556 24.27 2.41 3.24
CA PRO A 556 22.93 2.99 3.30
C PRO A 556 22.91 4.51 3.10
N LEU A 557 23.95 5.24 3.59
CA LEU A 557 24.01 6.68 3.42
C LEU A 557 24.25 7.09 1.97
N SER A 558 25.05 6.33 1.20
CA SER A 558 25.23 6.61 -0.22
C SER A 558 23.95 6.41 -1.01
N VAL A 559 23.16 5.38 -0.65
CA VAL A 559 21.82 5.16 -1.23
C VAL A 559 20.92 6.36 -0.95
N ILE A 560 20.82 6.77 0.31
CA ILE A 560 20.01 7.95 0.70
C ILE A 560 20.45 9.17 -0.10
N SER A 561 21.76 9.42 -0.21
CA SER A 561 22.29 10.56 -0.98
C SER A 561 21.90 10.54 -2.46
N SER A 562 21.94 9.37 -3.12
CA SER A 562 21.49 9.23 -4.50
C SER A 562 19.98 9.40 -4.64
N PHE A 563 19.23 8.71 -3.80
CA PHE A 563 17.76 8.58 -3.93
C PHE A 563 16.99 9.78 -3.36
N THR A 564 17.66 10.78 -2.81
CA THR A 564 17.05 12.07 -2.40
C THR A 564 17.36 13.23 -3.36
N LYS A 565 18.08 12.98 -4.47
CA LYS A 565 18.35 14.03 -5.49
C LYS A 565 17.14 14.42 -6.34
N PRO A 566 16.19 13.51 -6.72
CA PRO A 566 14.98 13.91 -7.42
C PRO A 566 14.07 14.82 -6.59
N ASP A 567 13.34 15.75 -7.24
CA ASP A 567 12.26 16.49 -6.58
C ASP A 567 11.00 15.64 -6.52
N PHE A 568 10.75 14.98 -5.41
CA PHE A 568 9.58 14.13 -5.23
C PHE A 568 8.25 14.88 -5.13
N ARG A 569 8.26 16.22 -5.07
CA ARG A 569 7.02 17.01 -5.17
C ARG A 569 6.41 16.91 -6.56
N GLU A 570 7.18 16.47 -7.56
CA GLU A 570 6.72 16.17 -8.91
C GLU A 570 6.14 14.75 -9.03
N ALA A 571 6.61 13.80 -8.20
CA ALA A 571 6.23 12.39 -8.27
C ALA A 571 5.40 11.96 -7.05
N ILE A 572 4.25 12.61 -6.84
CA ILE A 572 3.47 12.52 -5.61
C ILE A 572 2.45 11.37 -5.58
N ASN A 573 2.53 10.42 -6.49
CA ASN A 573 1.73 9.21 -6.36
C ASN A 573 2.31 8.23 -5.32
N GLY A 574 3.53 8.47 -4.83
CA GLY A 574 4.22 7.66 -3.84
C GLY A 574 5.14 6.60 -4.45
N GLY A 575 5.74 5.80 -3.60
CA GLY A 575 6.71 4.77 -3.95
C GLY A 575 8.00 4.90 -3.14
N PRO A 576 8.17 4.09 -2.08
CA PRO A 576 9.24 4.31 -1.10
C PRO A 576 10.63 3.95 -1.63
N LEU A 577 11.65 4.64 -1.14
CA LEU A 577 12.99 4.06 -1.07
C LEU A 577 12.90 2.82 -0.18
N THR A 578 13.17 1.65 -0.78
CA THR A 578 13.11 0.37 -0.07
C THR A 578 14.54 -0.12 0.21
N MET A 579 14.83 -0.39 1.49
CA MET A 579 16.15 -0.85 1.94
C MET A 579 16.01 -2.08 2.85
N GLU A 580 16.86 -3.08 2.60
CA GLU A 580 16.94 -4.30 3.40
C GLU A 580 18.12 -4.18 4.40
N PHE A 581 17.83 -4.17 5.69
CA PHE A 581 18.86 -4.14 6.73
C PHE A 581 19.13 -5.55 7.25
N SER A 582 20.39 -5.92 7.29
CA SER A 582 20.82 -7.13 8.00
C SER A 582 20.51 -7.01 9.50
N ALA A 583 20.21 -8.13 10.14
CA ALA A 583 20.01 -8.17 11.59
C ALA A 583 21.18 -7.56 12.38
N SER A 584 22.39 -7.51 11.79
CA SER A 584 23.57 -6.85 12.41
C SER A 584 23.39 -5.34 12.63
N MET A 585 22.59 -4.66 11.79
CA MET A 585 22.26 -3.24 11.94
C MET A 585 21.61 -2.91 13.28
N PHE A 586 20.94 -3.88 13.90
CA PHE A 586 20.22 -3.74 15.16
C PHE A 586 20.95 -4.33 16.36
N GLN A 587 22.26 -4.61 16.22
CA GLN A 587 23.11 -5.07 17.32
C GLN A 587 23.79 -3.90 18.01
N GLY A 588 23.97 -4.01 19.30
CA GLY A 588 24.60 -2.98 20.13
C GLY A 588 23.63 -1.94 20.71
N PRO A 589 24.07 -1.22 21.75
CA PRO A 589 23.21 -0.33 22.55
C PRO A 589 22.65 0.86 21.75
N ASP A 590 23.44 1.39 20.80
CA ASP A 590 23.09 2.60 20.04
C ASP A 590 22.42 2.28 18.68
N SER A 591 22.12 1.01 18.40
CA SER A 591 21.64 0.57 17.08
C SER A 591 20.33 1.23 16.67
N ILE A 592 19.38 1.35 17.59
CA ILE A 592 18.10 2.01 17.36
C ILE A 592 18.30 3.49 17.01
N GLN A 593 19.11 4.20 17.77
CA GLN A 593 19.40 5.61 17.53
C GLN A 593 20.09 5.82 16.17
N LYS A 594 21.02 4.93 15.79
CA LYS A 594 21.69 4.99 14.47
C LYS A 594 20.71 4.82 13.32
N VAL A 595 19.81 3.82 13.39
CA VAL A 595 18.78 3.61 12.38
C VAL A 595 17.80 4.79 12.34
N ALA A 596 17.36 5.27 13.50
CA ALA A 596 16.50 6.46 13.62
C ALA A 596 17.13 7.71 12.99
N THR A 597 18.43 7.93 13.24
CA THR A 597 19.19 9.03 12.64
C THR A 597 19.30 8.89 11.13
N LEU A 598 19.49 7.67 10.63
CA LEU A 598 19.54 7.39 9.19
C LEU A 598 18.21 7.72 8.50
N VAL A 599 17.07 7.30 9.09
CA VAL A 599 15.73 7.64 8.60
C VAL A 599 15.54 9.15 8.64
N LYS A 600 15.87 9.81 9.75
CA LYS A 600 15.78 11.26 9.85
C LYS A 600 16.62 11.98 8.80
N THR A 601 17.83 11.49 8.51
CA THR A 601 18.67 12.02 7.44
C THR A 601 17.99 11.97 6.08
N PHE A 602 17.32 10.86 5.75
CA PHE A 602 16.53 10.74 4.52
C PHE A 602 15.41 11.79 4.45
N ILE A 603 14.71 12.02 5.56
CA ILE A 603 13.65 13.03 5.65
C ILE A 603 14.23 14.45 5.47
N ASP A 604 15.31 14.76 6.19
CA ASP A 604 15.99 16.05 6.14
C ASP A 604 16.57 16.37 4.75
N MET A 605 16.96 15.34 3.98
CA MET A 605 17.44 15.46 2.60
C MET A 605 16.34 15.55 1.56
N GLY A 606 15.05 15.50 1.95
CA GLY A 606 13.92 15.69 1.05
C GLY A 606 13.39 14.43 0.37
N GLY A 607 13.70 13.25 0.90
CA GLY A 607 13.03 12.02 0.48
C GLY A 607 11.55 12.04 0.87
N HIS A 608 10.67 11.41 0.08
CA HIS A 608 9.21 11.44 0.33
C HIS A 608 8.70 10.23 1.12
N GLN A 609 9.16 9.02 0.82
CA GLN A 609 8.79 7.80 1.52
C GLN A 609 9.97 6.86 1.68
N MET A 610 10.04 6.18 2.83
CA MET A 610 11.05 5.17 3.09
C MET A 610 10.43 3.93 3.73
N GLN A 611 10.85 2.76 3.25
CA GLN A 611 10.51 1.46 3.80
C GLN A 611 11.78 0.73 4.16
N LEU A 612 11.88 0.29 5.42
CA LEU A 612 13.00 -0.47 5.93
C LEU A 612 12.54 -1.88 6.32
N ASN A 613 13.30 -2.88 5.88
CA ASN A 613 13.08 -4.27 6.27
C ASN A 613 14.28 -4.73 7.10
N ALA A 614 14.02 -5.42 8.20
CA ALA A 614 15.06 -6.13 8.95
C ALA A 614 14.99 -7.61 8.57
N VAL A 615 16.00 -8.12 7.90
CA VAL A 615 15.99 -9.47 7.35
C VAL A 615 17.19 -10.30 7.81
N ASN A 616 17.00 -11.62 7.83
CA ASN A 616 18.04 -12.59 8.09
C ASN A 616 18.05 -13.62 6.96
N THR A 617 19.03 -13.54 6.05
CA THR A 617 19.12 -14.42 4.88
C THR A 617 19.18 -15.89 5.26
N GLN A 618 19.94 -16.27 6.28
CA GLN A 618 20.03 -17.65 6.73
C GLN A 618 18.68 -18.20 7.20
N LEU A 619 17.91 -17.38 7.89
CA LEU A 619 16.56 -17.73 8.33
C LEU A 619 15.60 -17.88 7.13
N LEU A 620 15.70 -17.02 6.11
CA LEU A 620 14.90 -17.11 4.90
C LEU A 620 15.26 -18.38 4.08
N GLU A 621 16.55 -18.70 3.95
CA GLU A 621 17.02 -19.91 3.27
C GLU A 621 16.58 -21.18 4.02
N ASP A 622 16.60 -21.15 5.34
CA ASP A 622 16.10 -22.25 6.17
C ASP A 622 14.59 -22.41 6.04
N ALA A 623 13.86 -21.29 6.02
CA ALA A 623 12.39 -21.29 5.85
C ALA A 623 11.95 -21.83 4.46
N GLN A 624 12.76 -21.69 3.40
CA GLN A 624 12.48 -22.35 2.13
C GLN A 624 12.65 -23.88 2.18
N LYS A 625 13.54 -24.36 3.04
CA LYS A 625 13.81 -25.80 3.20
C LYS A 625 12.87 -26.48 4.21
N HIS A 626 12.50 -25.73 5.25
CA HIS A 626 11.73 -26.20 6.40
C HIS A 626 10.54 -25.25 6.69
N PRO A 627 9.59 -25.06 5.76
CA PRO A 627 8.50 -24.08 5.89
C PRO A 627 7.64 -24.30 7.12
N GLU A 628 7.47 -25.54 7.56
CA GLU A 628 6.67 -25.89 8.75
C GLU A 628 7.26 -25.34 10.07
N ALA A 629 8.56 -25.06 10.10
CA ALA A 629 9.24 -24.50 11.26
C ALA A 629 9.13 -22.96 11.34
N HIS A 630 8.74 -22.32 10.24
CA HIS A 630 8.80 -20.86 10.06
C HIS A 630 7.47 -20.23 9.64
N THR A 631 6.35 -20.79 10.07
CA THR A 631 5.00 -20.37 9.66
C THR A 631 4.64 -18.92 10.05
N GLN A 632 5.38 -18.31 10.97
CA GLN A 632 5.16 -16.95 11.43
C GLN A 632 6.24 -15.95 10.94
N LEU A 633 7.17 -16.39 10.08
CA LEU A 633 8.20 -15.53 9.53
C LEU A 633 7.55 -14.52 8.57
N VAL A 634 7.58 -13.24 8.91
CA VAL A 634 7.03 -12.15 8.10
C VAL A 634 8.13 -11.52 7.26
N VAL A 635 7.79 -11.17 6.03
CA VAL A 635 8.64 -10.37 5.13
C VAL A 635 7.83 -9.29 4.46
N ARG A 636 8.50 -8.20 4.03
CA ARG A 636 7.92 -7.12 3.25
C ARG A 636 8.16 -7.36 1.77
N ILE A 637 7.13 -7.28 0.94
CA ILE A 637 7.26 -7.55 -0.49
C ILE A 637 7.51 -6.23 -1.24
N TRP A 638 6.51 -5.45 -1.63
CA TRP A 638 6.71 -4.11 -2.22
C TRP A 638 6.03 -3.01 -1.43
N GLY A 639 4.90 -3.21 -0.84
CA GLY A 639 4.12 -2.27 -0.02
C GLY A 639 3.23 -3.00 0.96
N TRP A 640 3.37 -4.33 1.07
CA TRP A 640 2.62 -5.20 1.96
C TRP A 640 3.54 -6.25 2.58
N SER A 641 3.10 -6.82 3.68
CA SER A 641 3.83 -7.86 4.42
C SER A 641 3.06 -9.17 4.35
N ALA A 642 3.80 -10.28 4.27
CA ALA A 642 3.23 -11.61 4.21
C ALA A 642 4.01 -12.61 5.06
N TYR A 643 3.39 -13.74 5.37
CA TYR A 643 4.13 -14.89 5.88
C TYR A 643 4.96 -15.49 4.75
N TYR A 644 6.28 -15.50 4.94
CA TYR A 644 7.23 -15.87 3.91
C TYR A 644 6.97 -17.23 3.27
N VAL A 645 6.59 -18.21 4.07
CA VAL A 645 6.32 -19.59 3.64
C VAL A 645 5.02 -19.75 2.85
N GLU A 646 4.12 -18.75 2.91
CA GLU A 646 2.85 -18.73 2.17
C GLU A 646 2.97 -18.03 0.81
N LEU A 647 4.11 -17.37 0.53
CA LEU A 647 4.37 -16.67 -0.72
C LEU A 647 4.67 -17.63 -1.87
N ASP A 648 4.32 -17.22 -3.09
CA ASP A 648 4.80 -17.87 -4.30
C ASP A 648 6.33 -17.83 -4.37
N LYS A 649 6.90 -18.87 -4.95
CA LYS A 649 8.36 -19.08 -5.03
C LYS A 649 9.11 -17.89 -5.65
N GLU A 650 8.51 -17.23 -6.64
CA GLU A 650 9.08 -16.07 -7.32
C GLU A 650 9.31 -14.90 -6.35
N TYR A 651 8.34 -14.62 -5.46
CA TYR A 651 8.48 -13.58 -4.44
C TYR A 651 9.48 -13.96 -3.36
N GLN A 652 9.50 -15.22 -2.92
CA GLN A 652 10.48 -15.72 -1.96
C GLN A 652 11.91 -15.54 -2.50
N ASP A 653 12.15 -15.95 -3.75
CA ASP A 653 13.46 -15.86 -4.40
C ASP A 653 13.88 -14.40 -4.63
N HIS A 654 12.93 -13.52 -4.93
CA HIS A 654 13.21 -12.09 -5.05
C HIS A 654 13.66 -11.49 -3.73
N VAL A 655 12.98 -11.81 -2.61
CA VAL A 655 13.38 -11.32 -1.28
C VAL A 655 14.81 -11.74 -0.94
N LEU A 656 15.18 -12.99 -1.25
CA LEU A 656 16.56 -13.48 -1.03
C LEU A 656 17.62 -12.75 -1.87
N ARG A 657 17.25 -12.26 -3.07
CA ARG A 657 18.18 -11.56 -3.99
C ARG A 657 18.36 -10.09 -3.65
N ARG A 658 17.52 -9.50 -2.79
CA ARG A 658 17.63 -8.10 -2.41
C ARG A 658 18.94 -7.82 -1.70
N GLN A 659 19.50 -6.67 -2.02
CA GLN A 659 20.75 -6.24 -1.39
C GLN A 659 20.52 -5.89 0.07
N GLN A 660 21.31 -6.51 0.96
CA GLN A 660 21.27 -6.24 2.39
C GLN A 660 22.39 -5.30 2.81
N TYR A 661 22.01 -4.33 3.63
CA TYR A 661 22.97 -3.40 4.22
C TYR A 661 23.35 -3.87 5.63
N SER A 662 24.65 -3.86 5.92
CA SER A 662 25.22 -4.16 7.23
C SER A 662 26.11 -3.02 7.71
N VAL A 663 26.37 -2.96 9.01
CA VAL A 663 27.34 -2.00 9.59
C VAL A 663 28.74 -2.59 9.45
#